data_ccf2a62dce76bd06d00af494206690b5
#
_entry.id   ccf2a62dce76bd06d00af494206690b5
#
_cell.length_a   1.000
_cell.length_b   1.000
_cell.length_c   1.000
_cell.angle_alpha   90.00
_cell.angle_beta   90.00
_cell.angle_gamma   90.00
#
_symmetry.space_group_name_H-M   'P 1'
#
loop_
_entity.id
_entity.type
_entity.pdbx_description
1 polymer ?
#
loop_
_entity_poly.entity_id
_entity_poly.type
_entity_poly.pdbx_seq_one_letter_code
_entity_poly.pdbx_strand_id
1 'polypeptide(L)'
;MNKKLRKTIRLTAISLGALLTVFLLAVTIVVNFIFTPEKLTPVVLNVANQSLNARLQMKSVELTFFSTFPRFGLKVTDGVLVSKAINDTLWQKTDSLVSFKKCVVVVNPVDYLLHDKISLRYLGLEDASVYAFKNKEGKSNWDIVKSTEETVEEDTTSQKPQIQEIDINRVALKRTNVTFDDRDTRVYARVQNLNMNLKASLKKDYSMLALEYDNENLLFWQDGQLLVNHLAVGLNADMQLDRVSRRLTLKDTGLTLNGIALDLSGTLGRDTIGGPALVDLTYKLHAPSLETVFNMIPESVLKRQELTAKGEVTLEGTLKGLYGKQQMPEATLHMSINQASAKYADLPYGIDDLTAEFSGYVDFMRRKPSYADLKIFRFKGAHTDILADGKVEDLLGDPDITFHTRSEIDLTALAKTFPLQEGVSIGGRVGADFRLHCRLSTIQKQDWGRVRLKGKLDMQDMFLRDTKKNFEFTSQAALRFIGEDNLAAQMSIRKASLRTAAISADLDELNATVRSTNPQDTTRLIDVECKLQMSRLKGEMGDSLKVFSKKAKASLHLQPGKLNPAMPNIKVALETDTLFCRMGGMKMGMDKGGFNLTAEKVRDSVWLPKGIVGFNRLTLRTPELALPVRMRKTAVTVGDRVITLKNASMRIGRSNLTASGSVYGLYAAMKKGKMLKANLEIASRNLDCNQLINALNFPQDTLQVETDTVSSSEPMQLLSLIHISEPTRLQLIS
;
A
#
# COMPACT_ATOMS: atom_id res chain seq x y z
N MET A 1 40.39 -48.83 -51.01
CA MET A 1 39.74 -49.81 -50.13
C MET A 1 39.50 -51.08 -50.90
N ASN A 2 40.15 -52.15 -50.48
CA ASN A 2 40.32 -53.42 -51.24
C ASN A 2 38.96 -54.15 -51.45
N LYS A 3 38.65 -54.61 -52.65
CA LYS A 3 37.43 -55.33 -53.01
C LYS A 3 37.10 -56.51 -52.04
N LYS A 4 38.10 -57.19 -51.51
CA LYS A 4 38.00 -58.26 -50.51
C LYS A 4 37.48 -57.72 -49.17
N LEU A 5 37.93 -56.55 -48.71
CA LEU A 5 37.50 -55.94 -47.47
C LEU A 5 36.03 -55.49 -47.52
N ARG A 6 35.57 -54.96 -48.65
CA ARG A 6 34.15 -54.61 -48.88
C ARG A 6 33.24 -55.84 -48.86
N LYS A 7 33.70 -57.00 -49.37
CA LYS A 7 32.90 -58.24 -49.38
C LYS A 7 32.79 -58.84 -47.99
N THR A 8 33.87 -58.75 -47.18
CA THR A 8 33.89 -59.23 -45.80
C THR A 8 33.03 -58.32 -44.91
N ILE A 9 33.09 -57.02 -45.05
CA ILE A 9 32.22 -56.06 -44.30
C ILE A 9 30.75 -56.25 -44.68
N ARG A 10 30.42 -56.52 -45.95
CA ARG A 10 29.04 -56.84 -46.36
C ARG A 10 28.53 -58.18 -45.77
N LEU A 11 29.36 -59.25 -45.80
CA LEU A 11 28.99 -60.54 -45.22
C LEU A 11 28.81 -60.44 -43.69
N THR A 12 29.71 -59.74 -43.00
CA THR A 12 29.55 -59.53 -41.52
C THR A 12 28.34 -58.65 -41.19
N ALA A 13 28.05 -57.64 -42.00
CA ALA A 13 26.85 -56.83 -41.80
C ALA A 13 25.54 -57.64 -42.05
N ILE A 14 25.52 -58.52 -43.06
CA ILE A 14 24.40 -59.39 -43.35
C ILE A 14 24.25 -60.44 -42.24
N SER A 15 25.32 -61.09 -41.78
CA SER A 15 25.28 -62.03 -40.67
C SER A 15 24.86 -61.46 -39.38
N LEU A 16 25.32 -60.20 -39.05
CA LEU A 16 24.88 -59.46 -37.89
C LEU A 16 23.39 -59.06 -37.98
N GLY A 17 22.93 -58.68 -39.18
CA GLY A 17 21.53 -58.39 -39.45
C GLY A 17 20.64 -59.62 -39.30
N ALA A 18 21.07 -60.78 -39.81
CA ALA A 18 20.34 -62.06 -39.67
C ALA A 18 20.29 -62.48 -38.17
N LEU A 19 21.40 -62.35 -37.44
CA LEU A 19 21.45 -62.67 -36.02
C LEU A 19 20.53 -61.77 -35.22
N LEU A 20 20.48 -60.47 -35.52
CA LEU A 20 19.59 -59.50 -34.90
C LEU A 20 18.13 -59.83 -35.19
N THR A 21 17.81 -60.24 -36.42
CA THR A 21 16.45 -60.65 -36.84
C THR A 21 16.00 -61.87 -36.09
N VAL A 22 16.85 -62.91 -35.99
CA VAL A 22 16.56 -64.15 -35.25
C VAL A 22 16.38 -63.83 -33.75
N PHE A 23 17.20 -62.95 -33.18
CA PHE A 23 17.07 -62.49 -31.80
C PHE A 23 15.72 -61.77 -31.58
N LEU A 24 15.36 -60.85 -32.46
CA LEU A 24 14.07 -60.13 -32.38
C LEU A 24 12.87 -61.07 -32.51
N LEU A 25 12.96 -62.06 -33.41
CA LEU A 25 11.95 -63.11 -33.55
C LEU A 25 11.81 -63.96 -32.28
N ALA A 26 12.95 -64.40 -31.70
CA ALA A 26 12.96 -65.15 -30.44
C ALA A 26 12.34 -64.34 -29.30
N VAL A 27 12.70 -63.07 -29.16
CA VAL A 27 12.09 -62.16 -28.18
C VAL A 27 10.59 -62.01 -28.42
N THR A 28 10.16 -61.84 -29.66
CA THR A 28 8.73 -61.76 -30.02
C THR A 28 7.95 -63.01 -29.60
N ILE A 29 8.52 -64.17 -29.81
CA ILE A 29 7.92 -65.42 -29.37
C ILE A 29 7.83 -65.52 -27.85
N VAL A 30 8.92 -65.18 -27.14
CA VAL A 30 8.93 -65.21 -25.69
C VAL A 30 7.91 -64.24 -25.10
N VAL A 31 7.81 -63.03 -25.63
CA VAL A 31 6.86 -61.98 -25.14
C VAL A 31 5.41 -62.43 -25.39
N ASN A 32 5.09 -62.98 -26.56
CA ASN A 32 3.71 -63.27 -26.91
C ASN A 32 3.20 -64.67 -26.48
N PHE A 33 4.09 -65.62 -26.17
CA PHE A 33 3.68 -66.97 -25.78
C PHE A 33 4.00 -67.33 -24.32
N ILE A 34 5.07 -66.74 -23.73
CA ILE A 34 5.49 -67.08 -22.36
C ILE A 34 4.88 -66.09 -21.39
N PHE A 35 4.93 -64.78 -21.69
CA PHE A 35 4.48 -63.70 -20.80
C PHE A 35 3.13 -63.11 -21.26
N THR A 36 2.11 -63.97 -21.34
CA THR A 36 0.76 -63.51 -21.70
C THR A 36 0.09 -62.71 -20.57
N PRO A 37 -0.84 -61.81 -20.90
CA PRO A 37 -1.56 -61.03 -19.88
C PRO A 37 -2.25 -61.88 -18.82
N GLU A 38 -2.77 -63.02 -19.17
CA GLU A 38 -3.47 -63.95 -18.28
C GLU A 38 -2.54 -64.51 -17.18
N LYS A 39 -1.24 -64.66 -17.48
CA LYS A 39 -0.24 -65.17 -16.55
C LYS A 39 0.39 -64.05 -15.74
N LEU A 40 0.63 -62.89 -16.39
CA LEU A 40 1.30 -61.77 -15.73
C LEU A 40 0.38 -61.02 -14.75
N THR A 41 -0.88 -60.81 -15.09
CA THR A 41 -1.82 -60.01 -14.29
C THR A 41 -1.94 -60.53 -12.84
N PRO A 42 -2.18 -61.83 -12.56
CA PRO A 42 -2.30 -62.30 -11.18
C PRO A 42 -0.98 -62.22 -10.40
N VAL A 43 0.17 -62.40 -11.07
CA VAL A 43 1.48 -62.27 -10.40
C VAL A 43 1.73 -60.82 -9.96
N VAL A 44 1.53 -59.83 -10.85
CA VAL A 44 1.74 -58.44 -10.55
C VAL A 44 0.75 -57.95 -9.48
N LEU A 45 -0.53 -58.37 -9.56
CA LEU A 45 -1.53 -58.04 -8.54
C LEU A 45 -1.14 -58.60 -7.16
N ASN A 46 -0.67 -59.80 -7.09
CA ASN A 46 -0.28 -60.43 -5.84
C ASN A 46 0.91 -59.69 -5.20
N VAL A 47 1.97 -59.47 -5.97
CA VAL A 47 3.17 -58.73 -5.51
C VAL A 47 2.81 -57.32 -5.05
N ALA A 48 2.04 -56.56 -5.83
CA ALA A 48 1.65 -55.18 -5.49
C ALA A 48 0.80 -55.16 -4.22
N ASN A 49 -0.21 -56.02 -4.09
CA ASN A 49 -1.10 -56.03 -2.91
C ASN A 49 -0.45 -56.56 -1.65
N GLN A 50 0.61 -57.38 -1.77
CA GLN A 50 1.43 -57.79 -0.60
C GLN A 50 2.38 -56.70 -0.13
N SER A 51 2.97 -55.91 -1.05
CA SER A 51 3.97 -54.91 -0.78
C SER A 51 3.39 -53.57 -0.35
N LEU A 52 2.14 -53.27 -0.72
CA LEU A 52 1.52 -51.97 -0.45
C LEU A 52 0.45 -52.06 0.66
N ASN A 53 0.31 -51.01 1.44
CA ASN A 53 -0.84 -50.77 2.32
C ASN A 53 -2.03 -50.24 1.50
N ALA A 54 -2.31 -50.88 0.37
CA ALA A 54 -3.34 -50.50 -0.58
C ALA A 54 -3.82 -51.74 -1.35
N ARG A 55 -4.95 -51.62 -1.99
CA ARG A 55 -5.49 -52.63 -2.88
C ARG A 55 -5.43 -52.14 -4.33
N LEU A 56 -4.57 -52.76 -5.12
CA LEU A 56 -4.52 -52.54 -6.57
C LEU A 56 -5.50 -53.45 -7.28
N GLN A 57 -6.29 -52.91 -8.18
CA GLN A 57 -7.16 -53.60 -9.13
C GLN A 57 -6.79 -53.16 -10.54
N MET A 58 -6.77 -54.04 -11.51
CA MET A 58 -6.44 -53.72 -12.90
C MET A 58 -7.05 -54.74 -13.87
N LYS A 59 -7.24 -54.33 -15.12
CA LYS A 59 -7.82 -55.20 -16.16
C LYS A 59 -6.79 -56.18 -16.72
N SER A 60 -5.63 -55.65 -17.11
CA SER A 60 -4.58 -56.51 -17.71
C SER A 60 -3.18 -55.93 -17.52
N VAL A 61 -2.19 -56.80 -17.51
CA VAL A 61 -0.76 -56.45 -17.57
C VAL A 61 -0.15 -57.08 -18.82
N GLU A 62 0.49 -56.27 -19.63
CA GLU A 62 1.18 -56.67 -20.85
C GLU A 62 2.67 -56.37 -20.71
N LEU A 63 3.53 -57.29 -21.15
CA LEU A 63 4.96 -57.04 -21.24
C LEU A 63 5.26 -56.26 -22.54
N THR A 64 5.93 -55.08 -22.39
CA THR A 64 6.35 -54.25 -23.52
C THR A 64 7.86 -54.32 -23.64
N PHE A 65 8.35 -54.71 -24.83
CA PHE A 65 9.77 -54.79 -25.14
C PHE A 65 10.16 -53.78 -26.23
N PHE A 66 9.43 -53.79 -27.35
CA PHE A 66 9.81 -52.97 -28.51
C PHE A 66 9.74 -51.48 -28.27
N SER A 67 8.76 -51.02 -27.52
CA SER A 67 8.62 -49.58 -27.16
C SER A 67 9.57 -49.14 -26.07
N THR A 68 10.19 -50.07 -25.35
CA THR A 68 11.10 -49.80 -24.21
C THR A 68 12.50 -50.36 -24.41
N PHE A 69 12.78 -50.96 -25.60
CA PHE A 69 14.08 -51.59 -25.94
C PHE A 69 15.29 -50.73 -25.62
N PRO A 70 16.37 -51.27 -25.04
CA PRO A 70 16.61 -52.64 -24.65
C PRO A 70 16.06 -53.08 -23.28
N ARG A 71 15.12 -52.37 -22.70
CA ARG A 71 14.56 -52.59 -21.37
C ARG A 71 13.19 -53.24 -21.45
N PHE A 72 12.79 -53.93 -20.38
CA PHE A 72 11.46 -54.52 -20.27
C PHE A 72 10.51 -53.54 -19.57
N GLY A 73 9.35 -53.28 -20.15
CA GLY A 73 8.29 -52.50 -19.57
C GLY A 73 7.05 -53.36 -19.28
N LEU A 74 6.37 -53.03 -18.19
CA LEU A 74 5.03 -53.53 -17.89
C LEU A 74 4.02 -52.44 -18.21
N LYS A 75 3.09 -52.73 -19.08
CA LYS A 75 1.94 -51.87 -19.41
C LYS A 75 0.73 -52.42 -18.66
N VAL A 76 0.22 -51.62 -17.73
CA VAL A 76 -0.98 -51.90 -16.93
C VAL A 76 -2.13 -51.10 -17.50
N THR A 77 -3.27 -51.77 -17.73
CA THR A 77 -4.45 -51.16 -18.33
C THR A 77 -5.60 -51.13 -17.32
N ASP A 78 -6.32 -49.99 -17.28
CA ASP A 78 -7.51 -49.76 -16.44
C ASP A 78 -7.29 -50.16 -14.98
N GLY A 79 -6.40 -49.42 -14.30
CA GLY A 79 -6.03 -49.70 -12.92
C GLY A 79 -6.64 -48.71 -11.93
N VAL A 80 -6.92 -49.21 -10.71
CA VAL A 80 -7.36 -48.43 -9.56
C VAL A 80 -6.57 -48.86 -8.34
N LEU A 81 -5.97 -47.89 -7.65
CA LEU A 81 -5.26 -48.10 -6.37
C LEU A 81 -6.09 -47.51 -5.24
N VAL A 82 -6.55 -48.37 -4.35
CA VAL A 82 -7.35 -48.01 -3.18
C VAL A 82 -6.50 -48.11 -1.91
N SER A 83 -6.36 -47.03 -1.20
CA SER A 83 -5.61 -46.98 0.07
C SER A 83 -6.36 -47.70 1.20
N LYS A 84 -5.61 -48.33 2.10
CA LYS A 84 -6.13 -48.90 3.37
C LYS A 84 -5.75 -48.04 4.58
N ALA A 85 -5.05 -46.93 4.37
CA ALA A 85 -4.50 -46.12 5.45
C ALA A 85 -5.57 -45.37 6.27
N ILE A 86 -6.73 -45.06 5.67
CA ILE A 86 -7.81 -44.32 6.32
C ILE A 86 -8.94 -45.23 6.80
N ASN A 87 -9.32 -46.24 6.01
CA ASN A 87 -10.45 -47.12 6.26
C ASN A 87 -10.13 -48.55 5.86
N ASP A 88 -10.13 -49.48 6.82
CA ASP A 88 -9.87 -50.91 6.57
C ASP A 88 -11.10 -51.65 6.03
N THR A 89 -12.31 -51.14 6.20
CA THR A 89 -13.55 -51.91 6.05
C THR A 89 -14.58 -51.35 5.06
N LEU A 90 -14.53 -50.09 4.69
CA LEU A 90 -15.49 -49.46 3.78
C LEU A 90 -14.78 -48.70 2.68
N TRP A 91 -15.04 -49.10 1.46
CA TRP A 91 -14.53 -48.43 0.27
C TRP A 91 -15.34 -47.14 0.02
N GLN A 92 -14.75 -45.98 0.37
CA GLN A 92 -15.28 -44.67 0.05
C GLN A 92 -14.47 -44.04 -1.09
N LYS A 93 -15.05 -43.01 -1.73
CA LYS A 93 -14.36 -42.26 -2.77
C LYS A 93 -13.01 -41.66 -2.30
N THR A 94 -12.91 -41.35 -1.04
CA THR A 94 -11.71 -40.84 -0.35
C THR A 94 -10.57 -41.85 -0.26
N ASP A 95 -10.84 -43.12 -0.42
CA ASP A 95 -9.82 -44.18 -0.32
C ASP A 95 -9.18 -44.46 -1.69
N SER A 96 -9.82 -44.08 -2.80
CA SER A 96 -9.29 -44.23 -4.15
C SER A 96 -8.21 -43.18 -4.41
N LEU A 97 -6.94 -43.56 -4.22
CA LEU A 97 -5.79 -42.67 -4.41
C LEU A 97 -5.50 -42.35 -5.86
N VAL A 98 -5.49 -43.39 -6.72
CA VAL A 98 -5.17 -43.26 -8.17
C VAL A 98 -6.04 -44.17 -8.99
N SER A 99 -6.63 -43.61 -10.03
CA SER A 99 -7.22 -44.41 -11.13
C SER A 99 -6.56 -44.00 -12.46
N PHE A 100 -6.34 -44.90 -13.37
CA PHE A 100 -5.68 -44.64 -14.65
C PHE A 100 -6.15 -45.59 -15.74
N LYS A 101 -6.16 -45.09 -16.98
CA LYS A 101 -6.39 -45.97 -18.15
C LYS A 101 -5.14 -46.74 -18.54
N LYS A 102 -3.97 -46.13 -18.40
CA LYS A 102 -2.71 -46.75 -18.76
C LYS A 102 -1.61 -46.35 -17.78
N CYS A 103 -0.90 -47.33 -17.27
CA CYS A 103 0.33 -47.16 -16.50
C CYS A 103 1.45 -47.98 -17.18
N VAL A 104 2.61 -47.35 -17.36
CA VAL A 104 3.80 -48.01 -17.91
C VAL A 104 4.90 -47.92 -16.86
N VAL A 105 5.39 -49.10 -16.49
CA VAL A 105 6.49 -49.23 -15.53
C VAL A 105 7.65 -49.92 -16.25
N VAL A 106 8.84 -49.30 -16.26
CA VAL A 106 10.05 -49.90 -16.85
C VAL A 106 11.00 -50.27 -15.74
N VAL A 107 11.31 -51.57 -15.69
CA VAL A 107 12.27 -52.13 -14.73
C VAL A 107 13.56 -52.55 -15.43
N ASN A 108 14.67 -52.59 -14.70
CA ASN A 108 15.92 -53.15 -15.22
C ASN A 108 16.01 -54.62 -14.85
N PRO A 109 15.86 -55.54 -15.81
CA PRO A 109 15.90 -57.00 -15.54
C PRO A 109 17.29 -57.47 -15.10
N VAL A 110 18.34 -56.79 -15.50
CA VAL A 110 19.73 -57.14 -15.13
C VAL A 110 19.98 -56.91 -13.64
N ASP A 111 19.46 -55.82 -13.09
CA ASP A 111 19.56 -55.50 -11.66
C ASP A 111 18.80 -56.56 -10.84
N TYR A 112 17.67 -57.06 -11.33
CA TYR A 112 16.90 -58.12 -10.69
C TYR A 112 17.62 -59.47 -10.74
N LEU A 113 18.13 -59.85 -11.92
CA LEU A 113 18.74 -61.15 -12.14
C LEU A 113 20.12 -61.29 -11.48
N LEU A 114 20.90 -60.19 -11.35
CA LEU A 114 22.27 -60.25 -10.83
C LEU A 114 22.40 -59.76 -9.39
N HIS A 115 21.47 -58.95 -8.92
CA HIS A 115 21.61 -58.26 -7.62
C HIS A 115 20.37 -58.34 -6.73
N ASP A 116 19.31 -59.06 -7.12
CA ASP A 116 17.99 -59.12 -6.47
C ASP A 116 17.38 -57.73 -6.15
N LYS A 117 17.74 -56.75 -6.96
CA LYS A 117 17.25 -55.36 -6.83
C LYS A 117 16.22 -55.02 -7.91
N ILE A 118 15.07 -54.48 -7.50
CA ILE A 118 14.07 -53.95 -8.40
C ILE A 118 14.38 -52.47 -8.65
N SER A 119 15.07 -52.13 -9.74
CA SER A 119 15.31 -50.75 -10.15
C SER A 119 14.19 -50.29 -11.08
N LEU A 120 13.36 -49.35 -10.56
CA LEU A 120 12.28 -48.73 -11.31
C LEU A 120 12.80 -47.52 -12.08
N ARG A 121 13.00 -47.67 -13.39
CA ARG A 121 13.63 -46.58 -14.18
C ARG A 121 12.67 -45.58 -14.82
N TYR A 122 11.43 -46.00 -15.03
CA TYR A 122 10.38 -45.16 -15.62
C TYR A 122 9.03 -45.51 -15.05
N LEU A 123 8.29 -44.51 -14.67
CA LEU A 123 6.89 -44.57 -14.29
C LEU A 123 6.09 -43.57 -15.17
N GLY A 124 5.15 -44.10 -15.98
CA GLY A 124 4.27 -43.28 -16.80
C GLY A 124 2.80 -43.58 -16.49
N LEU A 125 2.04 -42.52 -16.24
CA LEU A 125 0.58 -42.56 -16.09
C LEU A 125 -0.09 -41.77 -17.22
N GLU A 126 -1.14 -42.32 -17.81
CA GLU A 126 -1.91 -41.71 -18.89
C GLU A 126 -3.41 -41.79 -18.59
N ASP A 127 -4.13 -40.72 -18.81
CA ASP A 127 -5.55 -40.55 -18.47
C ASP A 127 -5.84 -40.97 -17.02
N ALA A 128 -5.11 -40.35 -16.08
CA ALA A 128 -5.19 -40.69 -14.67
C ALA A 128 -5.95 -39.66 -13.86
N SER A 129 -6.53 -40.11 -12.76
CA SER A 129 -7.12 -39.25 -11.74
C SER A 129 -6.49 -39.60 -10.39
N VAL A 130 -5.86 -38.63 -9.77
CA VAL A 130 -5.23 -38.76 -8.46
C VAL A 130 -6.08 -37.96 -7.46
N TYR A 131 -6.48 -38.61 -6.38
CA TYR A 131 -7.18 -37.98 -5.28
C TYR A 131 -6.37 -38.12 -3.97
N ALA A 132 -5.57 -37.11 -3.67
CA ALA A 132 -4.80 -37.08 -2.44
C ALA A 132 -5.65 -36.46 -1.31
N PHE A 133 -5.99 -37.26 -0.34
CA PHE A 133 -6.89 -36.91 0.75
C PHE A 133 -6.21 -37.05 2.12
N LYS A 134 -6.36 -36.03 2.96
CA LYS A 134 -5.97 -36.07 4.37
C LYS A 134 -7.15 -35.68 5.25
N ASN A 135 -7.46 -36.53 6.23
CA ASN A 135 -8.57 -36.30 7.15
C ASN A 135 -8.19 -35.29 8.27
N LYS A 136 -9.15 -34.94 9.11
CA LYS A 136 -8.93 -34.00 10.23
C LYS A 136 -8.00 -34.55 11.31
N GLU A 137 -7.87 -35.86 11.41
CA GLU A 137 -7.00 -36.59 12.35
C GLU A 137 -5.57 -36.73 11.84
N GLY A 138 -5.25 -36.15 10.67
CA GLY A 138 -3.91 -36.17 10.08
C GLY A 138 -3.58 -37.43 9.28
N LYS A 139 -4.49 -38.43 9.16
CA LYS A 139 -4.27 -39.62 8.34
C LYS A 139 -4.47 -39.29 6.86
N SER A 140 -3.57 -39.82 6.01
CA SER A 140 -3.59 -39.58 4.58
C SER A 140 -3.81 -40.87 3.77
N ASN A 141 -4.48 -40.76 2.61
CA ASN A 141 -4.68 -41.90 1.73
C ASN A 141 -3.46 -42.21 0.85
N TRP A 142 -2.44 -41.38 0.84
CA TRP A 142 -1.18 -41.63 0.12
C TRP A 142 -0.12 -42.33 0.97
N ASP A 143 -0.42 -42.66 2.21
CA ASP A 143 0.45 -43.43 3.08
C ASP A 143 0.28 -44.93 2.81
N ILE A 144 0.73 -45.31 1.60
CA ILE A 144 0.55 -46.66 1.04
C ILE A 144 1.79 -47.55 1.19
N VAL A 145 2.88 -47.05 1.77
CA VAL A 145 4.10 -47.84 2.02
C VAL A 145 3.96 -48.51 3.35
N LYS A 146 4.11 -49.84 3.42
CA LYS A 146 4.17 -50.53 4.71
C LYS A 146 5.45 -50.17 5.46
N SER A 147 5.32 -49.62 6.65
CA SER A 147 6.46 -49.38 7.55
C SER A 147 7.04 -50.73 8.03
N THR A 148 8.36 -50.85 8.01
CA THR A 148 9.10 -52.10 8.37
C THR A 148 9.17 -52.33 9.89
N GLU A 149 8.39 -51.60 10.71
CA GLU A 149 8.49 -51.62 12.17
C GLU A 149 7.52 -52.59 12.92
N GLU A 150 6.69 -53.36 12.20
CA GLU A 150 5.88 -54.38 12.87
C GLU A 150 6.27 -55.77 12.43
N THR A 151 6.77 -56.53 13.41
CA THR A 151 7.06 -57.96 13.50
C THR A 151 8.46 -58.42 13.13
N VAL A 152 9.31 -58.40 14.16
CA VAL A 152 10.36 -59.39 14.34
C VAL A 152 9.67 -60.67 14.82
N GLU A 153 9.26 -61.52 13.90
CA GLU A 153 9.13 -62.98 14.11
C GLU A 153 10.10 -63.64 13.15
N GLU A 154 11.12 -64.24 13.76
CA GLU A 154 12.06 -65.13 13.09
C GLU A 154 11.31 -66.29 12.47
N ASP A 155 11.19 -66.27 11.13
CA ASP A 155 10.99 -67.50 10.37
C ASP A 155 11.99 -67.54 9.20
N THR A 156 13.11 -68.17 9.50
CA THR A 156 14.19 -68.46 8.55
C THR A 156 13.73 -69.53 7.57
N THR A 157 13.14 -69.14 6.45
CA THR A 157 13.22 -69.87 5.15
C THR A 157 12.19 -69.36 4.17
N SER A 158 12.47 -68.22 3.59
CA SER A 158 12.11 -67.85 2.18
C SER A 158 12.58 -66.41 1.92
N GLN A 159 13.65 -66.27 1.16
CA GLN A 159 14.08 -64.99 0.63
C GLN A 159 12.97 -64.41 -0.28
N LYS A 160 12.11 -63.56 0.28
CA LYS A 160 11.16 -62.75 -0.49
C LYS A 160 11.93 -61.59 -1.07
N PRO A 161 11.80 -61.26 -2.36
CA PRO A 161 12.44 -60.08 -2.95
C PRO A 161 11.90 -58.85 -2.26
N GLN A 162 12.69 -58.23 -1.40
CA GLN A 162 12.38 -56.92 -0.82
C GLN A 162 12.74 -55.84 -1.82
N ILE A 163 11.83 -54.90 -2.05
CA ILE A 163 12.11 -53.68 -2.82
C ILE A 163 13.02 -52.80 -1.94
N GLN A 164 14.34 -53.02 -2.04
CA GLN A 164 15.33 -52.35 -1.20
C GLN A 164 15.72 -50.93 -1.68
N GLU A 165 15.52 -50.64 -2.98
CA GLU A 165 15.93 -49.36 -3.55
C GLU A 165 15.07 -49.02 -4.77
N ILE A 166 14.35 -47.91 -4.75
CA ILE A 166 13.58 -47.39 -5.87
C ILE A 166 14.38 -46.26 -6.54
N ASP A 167 15.11 -46.56 -7.59
CA ASP A 167 15.83 -45.59 -8.43
C ASP A 167 14.95 -45.21 -9.64
N ILE A 168 14.15 -44.16 -9.49
CA ILE A 168 13.26 -43.64 -10.55
C ILE A 168 13.99 -42.57 -11.33
N ASN A 169 14.40 -42.86 -12.57
CA ASN A 169 15.07 -41.88 -13.41
C ASN A 169 14.12 -41.01 -14.22
N ARG A 170 12.87 -41.47 -14.42
CA ARG A 170 11.88 -40.69 -15.18
C ARG A 170 10.46 -40.99 -14.70
N VAL A 171 9.71 -39.91 -14.45
CA VAL A 171 8.26 -39.94 -14.19
C VAL A 171 7.55 -39.11 -15.24
N ALA A 172 6.52 -39.71 -15.88
CA ALA A 172 5.71 -39.02 -16.89
C ALA A 172 4.22 -39.14 -16.55
N LEU A 173 3.54 -38.03 -16.48
CA LEU A 173 2.09 -37.94 -16.35
C LEU A 173 1.54 -37.31 -17.63
N LYS A 174 0.45 -37.87 -18.14
CA LYS A 174 -0.25 -37.37 -19.33
C LYS A 174 -1.73 -37.29 -19.07
N ARG A 175 -2.32 -36.12 -19.31
CA ARG A 175 -3.76 -35.87 -19.14
C ARG A 175 -4.26 -36.33 -17.77
N THR A 176 -3.53 -35.97 -16.72
CA THR A 176 -3.79 -36.38 -15.35
C THR A 176 -4.58 -35.30 -14.60
N ASN A 177 -5.65 -35.70 -13.92
CA ASN A 177 -6.34 -34.80 -12.99
C ASN A 177 -5.87 -35.09 -11.57
N VAL A 178 -5.48 -34.07 -10.85
CA VAL A 178 -5.03 -34.19 -9.46
C VAL A 178 -5.93 -33.36 -8.55
N THR A 179 -6.48 -34.00 -7.53
CA THR A 179 -7.22 -33.32 -6.47
C THR A 179 -6.48 -33.55 -5.16
N PHE A 180 -6.21 -32.48 -4.45
CA PHE A 180 -5.65 -32.47 -3.11
C PHE A 180 -6.69 -31.90 -2.14
N ASP A 181 -7.10 -32.66 -1.14
CA ASP A 181 -8.11 -32.31 -0.14
C ASP A 181 -7.52 -32.55 1.25
N ASP A 182 -6.91 -31.53 1.84
CA ASP A 182 -6.40 -31.56 3.22
C ASP A 182 -7.41 -30.87 4.15
N ARG A 183 -8.15 -31.68 4.90
CA ARG A 183 -9.16 -31.20 5.84
C ARG A 183 -8.59 -30.72 7.17
N ASP A 184 -7.37 -31.08 7.49
CA ASP A 184 -6.65 -30.63 8.66
C ASP A 184 -6.24 -29.16 8.51
N THR A 185 -5.59 -28.82 7.39
CA THR A 185 -5.18 -27.45 7.07
C THR A 185 -6.22 -26.65 6.30
N ARG A 186 -7.38 -27.27 5.96
CA ARG A 186 -8.47 -26.70 5.14
C ARG A 186 -8.02 -26.20 3.78
N VAL A 187 -7.09 -26.92 3.16
CA VAL A 187 -6.59 -26.65 1.83
C VAL A 187 -7.24 -27.59 0.85
N TYR A 188 -7.79 -27.04 -0.24
CA TYR A 188 -8.29 -27.81 -1.35
C TYR A 188 -7.70 -27.28 -2.65
N ALA A 189 -7.08 -28.15 -3.43
CA ALA A 189 -6.53 -27.83 -4.74
C ALA A 189 -6.99 -28.84 -5.79
N ARG A 190 -7.26 -28.35 -7.00
CA ARG A 190 -7.61 -29.19 -8.14
C ARG A 190 -6.84 -28.75 -9.37
N VAL A 191 -6.05 -29.67 -9.90
CA VAL A 191 -5.29 -29.51 -11.16
C VAL A 191 -5.94 -30.35 -12.24
N GLN A 192 -6.24 -29.76 -13.37
CA GLN A 192 -6.87 -30.40 -14.49
C GLN A 192 -5.92 -30.53 -15.68
N ASN A 193 -5.99 -31.65 -16.35
CA ASN A 193 -5.22 -31.97 -17.58
C ASN A 193 -3.71 -31.72 -17.40
N LEU A 194 -3.17 -32.21 -16.27
CA LEU A 194 -1.75 -32.15 -15.96
C LEU A 194 -0.95 -33.05 -16.89
N ASN A 195 0.06 -32.46 -17.53
CA ASN A 195 1.13 -33.16 -18.17
C ASN A 195 2.45 -32.84 -17.42
N MET A 196 3.23 -33.88 -17.12
CA MET A 196 4.50 -33.74 -16.43
C MET A 196 5.51 -34.74 -16.94
N ASN A 197 6.73 -34.33 -17.13
CA ASN A 197 7.84 -35.21 -17.52
C ASN A 197 9.06 -34.82 -16.66
N LEU A 198 9.28 -35.58 -15.60
CA LEU A 198 10.43 -35.41 -14.72
C LEU A 198 11.49 -36.44 -15.11
N LYS A 199 12.70 -35.96 -15.43
CA LYS A 199 13.89 -36.79 -15.66
C LYS A 199 14.88 -36.48 -14.56
N ALA A 200 15.37 -37.50 -13.88
CA ALA A 200 16.36 -37.39 -12.84
C ALA A 200 17.59 -38.25 -13.14
N SER A 201 18.78 -37.69 -13.03
CA SER A 201 20.04 -38.40 -13.08
C SER A 201 20.79 -38.19 -11.79
N LEU A 202 20.72 -39.19 -10.92
CA LEU A 202 21.29 -39.14 -9.58
C LEU A 202 22.70 -39.75 -9.63
N LYS A 203 23.73 -38.94 -9.38
CA LYS A 203 25.13 -39.38 -9.20
C LYS A 203 25.58 -39.06 -7.79
N LYS A 204 26.69 -39.64 -7.35
CA LYS A 204 27.21 -39.46 -5.99
C LYS A 204 27.42 -37.98 -5.62
N ASP A 205 28.04 -37.24 -6.52
CA ASP A 205 28.47 -35.86 -6.26
C ASP A 205 27.48 -34.81 -6.78
N TYR A 206 26.69 -35.14 -7.79
CA TYR A 206 25.71 -34.24 -8.37
C TYR A 206 24.46 -34.95 -8.87
N SER A 207 23.36 -34.22 -8.95
CA SER A 207 22.10 -34.68 -9.55
C SER A 207 21.65 -33.68 -10.60
N MET A 208 21.20 -34.18 -11.74
CA MET A 208 20.55 -33.39 -12.78
C MET A 208 19.05 -33.69 -12.78
N LEU A 209 18.25 -32.66 -12.77
CA LEU A 209 16.79 -32.74 -12.81
C LEU A 209 16.30 -31.89 -13.99
N ALA A 210 15.53 -32.49 -14.86
CA ALA A 210 14.82 -31.79 -15.92
C ALA A 210 13.31 -32.02 -15.72
N LEU A 211 12.58 -30.94 -15.52
CA LEU A 211 11.14 -30.95 -15.28
C LEU A 211 10.43 -30.15 -16.36
N GLU A 212 9.57 -30.82 -17.09
CA GLU A 212 8.57 -30.21 -17.97
C GLU A 212 7.20 -30.45 -17.31
N TYR A 213 6.44 -29.40 -17.08
CA TYR A 213 5.13 -29.44 -16.44
C TYR A 213 4.21 -28.46 -17.13
N ASP A 214 3.00 -28.89 -17.44
CA ASP A 214 1.91 -28.02 -17.84
C ASP A 214 0.57 -28.51 -17.32
N ASN A 215 -0.33 -27.59 -17.04
CA ASN A 215 -1.72 -27.89 -16.73
C ASN A 215 -2.65 -26.89 -17.39
N GLU A 216 -3.87 -27.33 -17.66
CA GLU A 216 -4.90 -26.47 -18.26
C GLU A 216 -5.53 -25.54 -17.22
N ASN A 217 -5.78 -26.05 -16.02
CA ASN A 217 -6.51 -25.32 -14.99
C ASN A 217 -6.08 -25.76 -13.59
N LEU A 218 -5.70 -24.77 -12.75
CA LEU A 218 -5.50 -24.93 -11.32
C LEU A 218 -6.52 -24.10 -10.56
N LEU A 219 -7.20 -24.75 -9.63
CA LEU A 219 -8.12 -24.15 -8.67
C LEU A 219 -7.55 -24.37 -7.27
N PHE A 220 -7.56 -23.33 -6.44
CA PHE A 220 -7.03 -23.42 -5.08
C PHE A 220 -7.93 -22.68 -4.08
N TRP A 221 -8.30 -23.40 -3.03
CA TRP A 221 -9.08 -22.86 -1.90
C TRP A 221 -8.29 -23.00 -0.60
N GLN A 222 -8.43 -22.02 0.25
CA GLN A 222 -7.97 -22.07 1.64
C GLN A 222 -9.06 -21.52 2.56
N ASP A 223 -9.36 -22.23 3.63
CA ASP A 223 -10.44 -21.88 4.57
C ASP A 223 -11.81 -21.63 3.90
N GLY A 224 -12.10 -22.34 2.80
CA GLY A 224 -13.33 -22.18 2.03
C GLY A 224 -13.37 -20.99 1.07
N GLN A 225 -12.31 -20.18 1.01
CA GLN A 225 -12.18 -19.07 0.07
C GLN A 225 -11.42 -19.51 -1.18
N LEU A 226 -11.96 -19.19 -2.35
CA LEU A 226 -11.30 -19.43 -3.63
C LEU A 226 -10.21 -18.36 -3.83
N LEU A 227 -8.94 -18.76 -3.69
CA LEU A 227 -7.79 -17.87 -3.84
C LEU A 227 -7.23 -17.88 -5.26
N VAL A 228 -7.29 -19.01 -5.95
CA VAL A 228 -6.85 -19.15 -7.34
C VAL A 228 -7.97 -19.76 -8.16
N ASN A 229 -8.32 -19.10 -9.25
CA ASN A 229 -9.35 -19.53 -10.17
C ASN A 229 -8.82 -19.50 -11.61
N HIS A 230 -8.92 -20.63 -12.30
CA HIS A 230 -8.51 -20.79 -13.70
C HIS A 230 -7.04 -20.39 -13.97
N LEU A 231 -6.08 -20.97 -13.23
CA LEU A 231 -4.66 -20.76 -13.48
C LEU A 231 -4.06 -21.89 -14.33
N ALA A 232 -3.69 -21.56 -15.56
CA ALA A 232 -2.84 -22.41 -16.39
C ALA A 232 -1.38 -22.17 -16.04
N VAL A 233 -0.65 -23.23 -15.67
CA VAL A 233 0.76 -23.16 -15.29
C VAL A 233 1.57 -24.02 -16.22
N GLY A 234 2.63 -23.46 -16.82
CA GLY A 234 3.67 -24.21 -17.51
C GLY A 234 5.01 -24.01 -16.80
N LEU A 235 5.80 -25.05 -16.66
CA LEU A 235 7.13 -24.99 -16.07
C LEU A 235 8.09 -25.86 -16.85
N ASN A 236 9.16 -25.24 -17.36
CA ASN A 236 10.32 -25.94 -17.90
C ASN A 236 11.53 -25.59 -17.02
N ALA A 237 12.11 -26.60 -16.36
CA ALA A 237 13.20 -26.34 -15.43
C ALA A 237 14.34 -27.34 -15.63
N ASP A 238 15.51 -26.84 -15.98
CA ASP A 238 16.75 -27.59 -16.02
C ASP A 238 17.60 -27.20 -14.80
N MET A 239 17.73 -28.14 -13.87
CA MET A 239 18.35 -27.93 -12.57
C MET A 239 19.53 -28.88 -12.37
N GLN A 240 20.61 -28.35 -11.79
CA GLN A 240 21.75 -29.14 -11.36
C GLN A 240 21.97 -28.94 -9.85
N LEU A 241 21.83 -30.02 -9.08
CA LEU A 241 22.14 -30.03 -7.66
C LEU A 241 23.52 -30.60 -7.45
N ASP A 242 24.48 -29.77 -7.04
CA ASP A 242 25.76 -30.19 -6.54
C ASP A 242 25.64 -30.52 -5.04
N ARG A 243 25.86 -31.78 -4.71
CA ARG A 243 25.73 -32.28 -3.33
C ARG A 243 26.93 -31.94 -2.46
N VAL A 244 28.08 -31.75 -3.07
CA VAL A 244 29.34 -31.40 -2.38
C VAL A 244 29.30 -29.94 -1.95
N SER A 245 29.05 -29.05 -2.90
CA SER A 245 28.93 -27.60 -2.63
C SER A 245 27.54 -27.20 -2.09
N ARG A 246 26.57 -28.11 -2.10
CA ARG A 246 25.16 -27.86 -1.70
C ARG A 246 24.53 -26.71 -2.47
N ARG A 247 24.78 -26.64 -3.77
CA ARG A 247 24.27 -25.61 -4.65
C ARG A 247 23.32 -26.18 -5.70
N LEU A 248 22.19 -25.54 -5.82
CA LEU A 248 21.22 -25.76 -6.88
C LEU A 248 21.44 -24.70 -7.95
N THR A 249 21.78 -25.10 -9.14
CA THR A 249 21.89 -24.23 -10.32
C THR A 249 20.65 -24.38 -11.17
N LEU A 250 19.95 -23.29 -11.41
CA LEU A 250 18.89 -23.13 -12.39
C LEU A 250 19.51 -22.65 -13.68
N LYS A 251 19.54 -23.49 -14.72
CA LYS A 251 20.17 -23.12 -16.01
C LYS A 251 19.20 -22.35 -16.89
N ASP A 252 18.08 -22.98 -17.21
CA ASP A 252 17.01 -22.43 -18.00
C ASP A 252 15.70 -22.85 -17.36
N THR A 253 15.13 -21.95 -16.56
CA THR A 253 13.85 -22.23 -15.88
C THR A 253 12.83 -21.21 -16.33
N GLY A 254 11.90 -21.66 -17.16
CA GLY A 254 10.76 -20.87 -17.64
C GLY A 254 9.49 -21.29 -16.92
N LEU A 255 8.83 -20.35 -16.24
CA LEU A 255 7.51 -20.50 -15.66
C LEU A 255 6.51 -19.68 -16.47
N THR A 256 5.40 -20.27 -16.87
CA THR A 256 4.29 -19.54 -17.51
C THR A 256 3.05 -19.61 -16.64
N LEU A 257 2.38 -18.49 -16.44
CA LEU A 257 1.16 -18.35 -15.65
C LEU A 257 0.11 -17.62 -16.50
N ASN A 258 -0.91 -18.34 -16.99
CA ASN A 258 -1.93 -17.77 -17.88
C ASN A 258 -1.36 -16.96 -19.05
N GLY A 259 -0.21 -17.37 -19.60
CA GLY A 259 0.47 -16.69 -20.71
C GLY A 259 1.50 -15.62 -20.29
N ILE A 260 1.64 -15.31 -19.00
CA ILE A 260 2.75 -14.53 -18.48
C ILE A 260 3.96 -15.43 -18.33
N ALA A 261 5.06 -15.10 -19.02
CA ALA A 261 6.30 -15.84 -18.91
C ALA A 261 7.22 -15.24 -17.84
N LEU A 262 7.79 -16.10 -17.02
CA LEU A 262 8.81 -15.75 -16.03
C LEU A 262 10.02 -16.68 -16.25
N ASP A 263 11.12 -16.12 -16.71
CA ASP A 263 12.39 -16.80 -16.85
C ASP A 263 13.23 -16.60 -15.58
N LEU A 264 13.79 -17.69 -15.08
CA LEU A 264 14.64 -17.71 -13.88
C LEU A 264 15.95 -18.41 -14.21
N SER A 265 17.07 -17.82 -13.83
CA SER A 265 18.37 -18.44 -13.92
C SER A 265 19.26 -18.05 -12.74
N GLY A 266 20.24 -18.89 -12.41
CA GLY A 266 21.18 -18.58 -11.34
C GLY A 266 21.43 -19.73 -10.37
N THR A 267 21.85 -19.40 -9.16
CA THR A 267 22.24 -20.39 -8.14
C THR A 267 21.58 -20.12 -6.79
N LEU A 268 21.16 -21.19 -6.14
CA LEU A 268 20.71 -21.24 -4.75
C LEU A 268 21.56 -22.24 -3.99
N GLY A 269 21.98 -21.92 -2.79
CA GLY A 269 22.79 -22.86 -2.02
C GLY A 269 22.91 -22.53 -0.55
N ARG A 270 23.65 -23.35 0.17
CA ARG A 270 24.01 -23.12 1.58
C ARG A 270 25.42 -23.66 1.83
N ASP A 271 26.27 -22.87 2.48
CA ASP A 271 27.60 -23.33 2.84
C ASP A 271 27.58 -24.29 4.04
N THR A 272 26.63 -24.08 4.98
CA THR A 272 26.48 -24.93 6.18
C THR A 272 25.03 -25.35 6.39
N ILE A 273 24.80 -26.52 6.99
CA ILE A 273 23.46 -26.99 7.36
C ILE A 273 22.87 -26.03 8.40
N GLY A 274 21.68 -25.49 8.10
CA GLY A 274 21.01 -24.50 9.00
C GLY A 274 21.53 -23.07 8.85
N GLY A 275 22.59 -22.84 8.08
CA GLY A 275 23.10 -21.50 7.77
C GLY A 275 22.22 -20.73 6.77
N PRO A 276 22.57 -19.46 6.50
CA PRO A 276 21.86 -18.65 5.53
C PRO A 276 21.97 -19.24 4.11
N ALA A 277 20.94 -19.05 3.31
CA ALA A 277 20.96 -19.46 1.91
C ALA A 277 21.74 -18.44 1.07
N LEU A 278 22.64 -18.90 0.22
CA LEU A 278 23.23 -18.11 -0.84
C LEU A 278 22.23 -18.02 -1.99
N VAL A 279 21.95 -16.82 -2.43
CA VAL A 279 21.03 -16.52 -3.54
C VAL A 279 21.79 -15.70 -4.57
N ASP A 280 21.81 -16.15 -5.81
CA ASP A 280 22.26 -15.40 -6.98
C ASP A 280 21.34 -15.75 -8.14
N LEU A 281 20.24 -15.01 -8.24
CA LEU A 281 19.18 -15.23 -9.21
C LEU A 281 19.01 -14.03 -10.12
N THR A 282 18.77 -14.31 -11.39
CA THR A 282 18.28 -13.36 -12.38
C THR A 282 16.86 -13.78 -12.76
N TYR A 283 15.95 -12.83 -12.83
CA TYR A 283 14.57 -13.07 -13.24
C TYR A 283 14.14 -12.09 -14.33
N LYS A 284 13.32 -12.57 -15.25
CA LYS A 284 12.69 -11.78 -16.29
C LYS A 284 11.24 -12.24 -16.48
N LEU A 285 10.31 -11.34 -16.21
CA LEU A 285 8.89 -11.54 -16.44
C LEU A 285 8.48 -10.77 -17.69
N HIS A 286 7.74 -11.43 -18.54
CA HIS A 286 7.17 -10.86 -19.75
C HIS A 286 5.67 -11.19 -19.81
N ALA A 287 4.84 -10.16 -19.78
CA ALA A 287 3.41 -10.26 -20.00
C ALA A 287 3.09 -9.64 -21.37
N PRO A 288 2.61 -10.41 -22.33
CA PRO A 288 2.37 -9.93 -23.69
C PRO A 288 1.19 -8.97 -23.78
N SER A 289 0.34 -8.96 -22.78
CA SER A 289 -0.80 -8.06 -22.68
C SER A 289 -1.14 -7.73 -21.23
N LEU A 290 -1.53 -6.48 -20.98
CA LEU A 290 -2.04 -6.05 -19.69
C LEU A 290 -3.31 -6.83 -19.29
N GLU A 291 -4.12 -7.27 -20.27
CA GLU A 291 -5.27 -8.15 -20.06
C GLU A 291 -4.89 -9.46 -19.35
N THR A 292 -3.76 -10.04 -19.75
CA THR A 292 -3.24 -11.28 -19.12
C THR A 292 -2.91 -11.04 -17.65
N VAL A 293 -2.36 -9.87 -17.31
CA VAL A 293 -2.08 -9.48 -15.92
C VAL A 293 -3.38 -9.31 -15.12
N PHE A 294 -4.36 -8.61 -15.67
CA PHE A 294 -5.65 -8.41 -15.00
C PHE A 294 -6.43 -9.73 -14.80
N ASN A 295 -6.30 -10.67 -15.72
CA ASN A 295 -6.92 -11.99 -15.62
C ASN A 295 -6.36 -12.83 -14.45
N MET A 296 -5.21 -12.48 -13.88
CA MET A 296 -4.68 -13.11 -12.66
C MET A 296 -5.26 -12.54 -11.37
N ILE A 297 -5.87 -11.35 -11.41
CA ILE A 297 -6.47 -10.73 -10.23
C ILE A 297 -7.80 -11.44 -9.93
N PRO A 298 -8.03 -11.88 -8.68
CA PRO A 298 -9.30 -12.55 -8.32
C PRO A 298 -10.53 -11.67 -8.57
N GLU A 299 -11.64 -12.26 -8.99
CA GLU A 299 -12.90 -11.54 -9.25
C GLU A 299 -13.49 -10.85 -8.02
N SER A 300 -13.10 -11.28 -6.82
CA SER A 300 -13.45 -10.61 -5.57
C SER A 300 -12.83 -9.21 -5.45
N VAL A 301 -11.72 -8.95 -6.18
CA VAL A 301 -11.01 -7.68 -6.20
C VAL A 301 -11.34 -6.87 -7.44
N LEU A 302 -11.45 -7.53 -8.60
CA LEU A 302 -11.70 -6.91 -9.89
C LEU A 302 -12.86 -7.62 -10.60
N LYS A 303 -13.98 -6.93 -10.82
CA LYS A 303 -15.10 -7.46 -11.63
C LYS A 303 -14.66 -7.49 -13.08
N ARG A 304 -14.46 -8.68 -13.64
CA ARG A 304 -13.90 -8.92 -14.98
C ARG A 304 -14.85 -8.68 -16.15
N GLN A 305 -16.02 -8.13 -15.92
CA GLN A 305 -17.00 -7.97 -17.00
C GLN A 305 -16.44 -7.02 -18.06
N GLU A 306 -16.05 -7.59 -19.20
CA GLU A 306 -15.73 -6.90 -20.46
C GLU A 306 -14.56 -5.90 -20.40
N LEU A 307 -13.48 -6.24 -19.70
CA LEU A 307 -12.22 -5.49 -19.74
C LEU A 307 -11.45 -5.86 -21.00
N THR A 308 -11.22 -4.91 -21.89
CA THR A 308 -10.22 -5.05 -22.95
C THR A 308 -8.96 -4.30 -22.55
N ALA A 309 -7.83 -4.98 -22.60
CA ALA A 309 -6.55 -4.36 -22.27
C ALA A 309 -5.47 -4.81 -23.27
N LYS A 310 -4.58 -3.88 -23.63
CA LYS A 310 -3.45 -4.08 -24.53
C LYS A 310 -2.20 -3.49 -23.90
N GLY A 311 -1.06 -3.79 -24.47
CA GLY A 311 0.24 -3.27 -24.03
C GLY A 311 1.06 -4.33 -23.32
N GLU A 312 2.36 -4.24 -23.52
CA GLU A 312 3.36 -5.18 -23.04
C GLU A 312 3.88 -4.72 -21.68
N VAL A 313 4.07 -5.68 -20.76
CA VAL A 313 4.70 -5.43 -19.45
C VAL A 313 5.91 -6.32 -19.31
N THR A 314 7.06 -5.72 -19.05
CA THR A 314 8.29 -6.44 -18.72
C THR A 314 8.78 -6.06 -17.34
N LEU A 315 9.31 -7.05 -16.62
CA LEU A 315 9.91 -6.89 -15.31
C LEU A 315 11.15 -7.76 -15.24
N GLU A 316 12.31 -7.17 -15.04
CA GLU A 316 13.55 -7.94 -14.95
C GLU A 316 14.41 -7.44 -13.78
N GLY A 317 15.27 -8.33 -13.28
CA GLY A 317 16.14 -7.96 -12.19
C GLY A 317 16.98 -9.11 -11.65
N THR A 318 17.62 -8.84 -10.53
CA THR A 318 18.51 -9.80 -9.85
C THR A 318 18.25 -9.82 -8.34
N LEU A 319 18.48 -10.97 -7.73
CA LEU A 319 18.52 -11.15 -6.29
C LEU A 319 19.88 -11.75 -5.93
N LYS A 320 20.74 -11.01 -5.21
CA LYS A 320 22.10 -11.43 -4.91
C LYS A 320 22.45 -11.26 -3.43
N GLY A 321 23.00 -12.31 -2.81
CA GLY A 321 23.48 -12.26 -1.44
C GLY A 321 23.00 -13.40 -0.57
N LEU A 322 23.07 -13.22 0.74
CA LEU A 322 22.67 -14.22 1.72
C LEU A 322 21.24 -13.96 2.20
N TYR A 323 20.45 -15.02 2.29
CA TYR A 323 19.08 -15.00 2.82
C TYR A 323 18.99 -15.80 4.12
N GLY A 324 18.59 -15.17 5.22
CA GLY A 324 18.46 -15.79 6.52
C GLY A 324 17.75 -14.90 7.55
N LYS A 325 17.74 -15.31 8.82
CA LYS A 325 17.00 -14.56 9.87
C LYS A 325 17.43 -13.09 10.02
N GLN A 326 18.69 -12.78 9.76
CA GLN A 326 19.27 -11.44 9.88
C GLN A 326 20.00 -11.00 8.60
N GLN A 327 19.77 -11.67 7.50
CA GLN A 327 20.43 -11.39 6.22
C GLN A 327 19.40 -11.44 5.10
N MET A 328 19.44 -10.43 4.24
CA MET A 328 18.57 -10.31 3.07
C MET A 328 19.42 -10.02 1.84
N PRO A 329 19.14 -10.64 0.69
CA PRO A 329 19.86 -10.36 -0.54
C PRO A 329 19.58 -8.94 -1.05
N GLU A 330 20.52 -8.40 -1.81
CA GLU A 330 20.31 -7.19 -2.61
C GLU A 330 19.35 -7.52 -3.77
N ALA A 331 18.47 -6.60 -4.11
CA ALA A 331 17.53 -6.75 -5.20
C ALA A 331 17.66 -5.61 -6.20
N THR A 332 17.70 -5.94 -7.49
CA THR A 332 17.51 -4.97 -8.58
C THR A 332 16.18 -5.23 -9.25
N LEU A 333 15.55 -4.18 -9.75
CA LEU A 333 14.30 -4.23 -10.47
C LEU A 333 14.34 -3.25 -11.64
N HIS A 334 13.96 -3.70 -12.81
CA HIS A 334 13.66 -2.85 -13.96
C HIS A 334 12.31 -3.27 -14.52
N MET A 335 11.38 -2.33 -14.62
CA MET A 335 10.04 -2.55 -15.13
C MET A 335 9.76 -1.60 -16.28
N SER A 336 9.17 -2.11 -17.35
CA SER A 336 8.63 -1.28 -18.42
C SER A 336 7.20 -1.68 -18.77
N ILE A 337 6.39 -0.67 -19.01
CA ILE A 337 5.03 -0.77 -19.58
C ILE A 337 5.03 0.08 -20.83
N ASN A 338 4.76 -0.53 -21.98
CA ASN A 338 4.83 0.13 -23.28
C ASN A 338 3.44 0.28 -23.89
N GLN A 339 3.01 1.54 -24.07
CA GLN A 339 1.78 1.91 -24.80
C GLN A 339 0.58 1.04 -24.41
N ALA A 340 0.40 0.84 -23.11
CA ALA A 340 -0.70 0.04 -22.61
C ALA A 340 -2.00 0.82 -22.65
N SER A 341 -3.08 0.14 -22.99
CA SER A 341 -4.43 0.68 -22.99
C SER A 341 -5.38 -0.27 -22.30
N ALA A 342 -6.40 0.28 -21.65
CA ALA A 342 -7.40 -0.55 -20.96
C ALA A 342 -8.77 0.15 -21.00
N LYS A 343 -9.83 -0.62 -21.26
CA LYS A 343 -11.20 -0.11 -21.27
C LYS A 343 -12.19 -1.16 -20.79
N TYR A 344 -13.05 -0.77 -19.89
CA TYR A 344 -14.26 -1.52 -19.55
C TYR A 344 -15.39 -1.13 -20.50
N ALA A 345 -16.16 -2.10 -20.99
CA ALA A 345 -17.25 -1.85 -21.92
C ALA A 345 -18.33 -0.90 -21.35
N ASP A 346 -18.65 -1.05 -20.07
CA ASP A 346 -19.66 -0.26 -19.38
C ASP A 346 -19.18 1.14 -18.95
N LEU A 347 -17.88 1.44 -19.05
CA LEU A 347 -17.34 2.74 -18.64
C LEU A 347 -17.18 3.69 -19.84
N PRO A 348 -17.55 4.97 -19.70
CA PRO A 348 -17.52 5.94 -20.79
C PRO A 348 -16.10 6.22 -21.30
N TYR A 349 -15.12 6.10 -20.44
CA TYR A 349 -13.71 6.36 -20.73
C TYR A 349 -12.85 5.17 -20.36
N GLY A 350 -11.66 5.07 -20.94
CA GLY A 350 -10.63 4.09 -20.64
C GLY A 350 -9.28 4.75 -20.42
N ILE A 351 -8.25 3.94 -20.35
CA ILE A 351 -6.85 4.33 -20.45
C ILE A 351 -6.47 4.21 -21.92
N ASP A 352 -6.08 5.30 -22.55
CA ASP A 352 -5.73 5.35 -23.97
C ASP A 352 -4.22 5.06 -24.17
N ASP A 353 -3.37 5.54 -23.26
CA ASP A 353 -1.92 5.32 -23.28
C ASP A 353 -1.40 5.31 -21.85
N LEU A 354 -0.81 4.19 -21.45
CA LEU A 354 -0.04 4.05 -20.24
C LEU A 354 1.36 3.59 -20.61
N THR A 355 2.34 4.45 -20.38
CA THR A 355 3.76 4.13 -20.57
C THR A 355 4.51 4.41 -19.28
N ALA A 356 5.27 3.44 -18.77
CA ALA A 356 6.06 3.61 -17.57
C ALA A 356 7.39 2.86 -17.69
N GLU A 357 8.46 3.50 -17.24
CA GLU A 357 9.77 2.89 -17.07
C GLU A 357 10.27 3.19 -15.67
N PHE A 358 10.48 2.14 -14.92
CA PHE A 358 10.90 2.19 -13.52
C PHE A 358 12.12 1.31 -13.30
N SER A 359 13.10 1.78 -12.54
CA SER A 359 14.21 0.98 -12.06
C SER A 359 14.44 1.19 -10.57
N GLY A 360 14.90 0.14 -9.89
CA GLY A 360 15.14 0.19 -8.47
C GLY A 360 16.27 -0.74 -8.03
N TYR A 361 16.88 -0.37 -6.94
CA TYR A 361 17.86 -1.17 -6.22
C TYR A 361 17.59 -1.08 -4.72
N VAL A 362 17.57 -2.23 -4.07
CA VAL A 362 17.33 -2.32 -2.63
C VAL A 362 18.40 -3.19 -1.98
N ASP A 363 19.15 -2.62 -1.05
CA ASP A 363 20.01 -3.34 -0.10
C ASP A 363 19.36 -3.30 1.29
N PHE A 364 18.62 -4.35 1.63
CA PHE A 364 17.93 -4.45 2.93
C PHE A 364 18.88 -4.40 4.14
N MET A 365 20.16 -4.71 3.92
CA MET A 365 21.20 -4.62 4.94
C MET A 365 21.83 -3.23 5.06
N ARG A 366 21.41 -2.29 4.21
CA ARG A 366 21.86 -0.88 4.19
C ARG A 366 23.36 -0.70 4.03
N ARG A 367 24.05 -1.61 3.37
CA ARG A 367 25.49 -1.48 3.05
C ARG A 367 25.73 -0.50 1.93
N LYS A 368 24.75 -0.36 1.04
CA LYS A 368 24.70 0.59 -0.06
C LYS A 368 23.37 1.34 -0.04
N PRO A 369 23.34 2.60 -0.48
CA PRO A 369 22.09 3.35 -0.57
C PRO A 369 21.15 2.70 -1.61
N SER A 370 19.93 2.44 -1.18
CA SER A 370 18.85 1.93 -2.02
C SER A 370 18.19 3.08 -2.77
N TYR A 371 17.74 2.83 -4.00
CA TYR A 371 17.07 3.85 -4.81
C TYR A 371 15.90 3.31 -5.60
N ALA A 372 15.00 4.21 -5.98
CA ALA A 372 13.93 4.01 -6.95
C ALA A 372 13.98 5.15 -7.97
N ASP A 373 13.92 4.82 -9.24
CA ASP A 373 14.03 5.75 -10.37
C ASP A 373 12.86 5.51 -11.33
N LEU A 374 11.93 6.45 -11.38
CA LEU A 374 10.84 6.52 -12.34
C LEU A 374 11.30 7.41 -13.49
N LYS A 375 11.85 6.82 -14.55
CA LYS A 375 12.37 7.57 -15.70
C LYS A 375 11.29 8.26 -16.50
N ILE A 376 10.16 7.59 -16.66
CA ILE A 376 8.98 8.11 -17.31
C ILE A 376 7.73 7.43 -16.75
N PHE A 377 6.71 8.22 -16.51
CA PHE A 377 5.34 7.79 -16.32
C PHE A 377 4.45 8.67 -17.18
N ARG A 378 3.79 8.08 -18.15
CA ARG A 378 2.81 8.75 -19.00
C ARG A 378 1.47 8.04 -18.88
N PHE A 379 0.46 8.80 -18.57
CA PHE A 379 -0.92 8.32 -18.51
C PHE A 379 -1.80 9.24 -19.36
N LYS A 380 -2.54 8.68 -20.30
CA LYS A 380 -3.60 9.36 -21.05
C LYS A 380 -4.88 8.56 -20.96
N GLY A 381 -5.98 9.23 -20.69
CA GLY A 381 -7.30 8.63 -20.61
C GLY A 381 -8.28 9.50 -19.85
N ALA A 382 -9.56 9.36 -20.09
CA ALA A 382 -10.59 10.13 -19.41
C ALA A 382 -10.33 11.65 -19.39
N HIS A 383 -9.93 12.23 -20.53
CA HIS A 383 -9.53 13.64 -20.68
C HIS A 383 -8.40 14.09 -19.74
N THR A 384 -7.59 13.15 -19.33
CA THR A 384 -6.45 13.35 -18.41
C THR A 384 -5.17 13.04 -19.15
N ASP A 385 -4.16 13.89 -19.02
CA ASP A 385 -2.79 13.66 -19.51
C ASP A 385 -1.83 13.91 -18.34
N ILE A 386 -1.10 12.89 -17.93
CA ILE A 386 -0.11 12.95 -16.84
C ILE A 386 1.23 12.53 -17.42
N LEU A 387 2.23 13.37 -17.24
CA LEU A 387 3.62 13.04 -17.46
C LEU A 387 4.37 13.27 -16.16
N ALA A 388 5.07 12.26 -15.68
CA ALA A 388 5.85 12.37 -14.46
C ALA A 388 7.16 11.59 -14.58
N ASP A 389 8.18 12.09 -13.90
CA ASP A 389 9.45 11.44 -13.66
C ASP A 389 9.91 11.74 -12.23
N GLY A 390 10.77 10.88 -11.69
CA GLY A 390 11.25 11.12 -10.34
C GLY A 390 12.23 10.07 -9.85
N LYS A 391 13.02 10.46 -8.88
CA LYS A 391 14.02 9.60 -8.26
C LYS A 391 13.96 9.72 -6.74
N VAL A 392 14.11 8.61 -6.06
CA VAL A 392 14.25 8.54 -4.62
C VAL A 392 15.57 7.85 -4.31
N GLU A 393 16.45 8.51 -3.62
CA GLU A 393 17.72 7.96 -3.14
C GLU A 393 17.64 7.70 -1.65
N ASP A 394 18.38 6.73 -1.14
CA ASP A 394 18.40 6.29 0.27
C ASP A 394 17.02 5.87 0.81
N LEU A 395 16.30 5.03 0.03
CA LEU A 395 14.95 4.55 0.33
C LEU A 395 14.74 4.01 1.76
N LEU A 396 15.74 3.33 2.32
CA LEU A 396 15.65 2.68 3.64
C LEU A 396 16.24 3.52 4.76
N GLY A 397 16.87 4.65 4.42
CA GLY A 397 17.44 5.61 5.36
C GLY A 397 16.60 6.86 5.51
N ASP A 398 17.12 8.00 5.05
CA ASP A 398 16.41 9.27 4.93
C ASP A 398 16.19 9.59 3.44
N PRO A 399 15.06 9.17 2.85
CA PRO A 399 14.81 9.28 1.42
C PRO A 399 14.95 10.70 0.89
N ASP A 400 15.84 10.87 -0.10
CA ASP A 400 16.02 12.10 -0.88
C ASP A 400 15.18 12.00 -2.13
N ILE A 401 14.12 12.79 -2.23
CA ILE A 401 13.06 12.70 -3.22
C ILE A 401 13.21 13.82 -4.22
N THR A 402 13.41 13.47 -5.49
CA THR A 402 13.27 14.38 -6.63
C THR A 402 12.07 13.92 -7.46
N PHE A 403 11.13 14.80 -7.72
CA PHE A 403 9.91 14.49 -8.47
C PHE A 403 9.54 15.65 -9.40
N HIS A 404 9.19 15.33 -10.62
CA HIS A 404 8.69 16.27 -11.59
C HIS A 404 7.40 15.74 -12.20
N THR A 405 6.39 16.59 -12.35
CA THR A 405 5.15 16.25 -13.06
C THR A 405 4.64 17.42 -13.86
N ARG A 406 4.09 17.08 -15.02
CA ARG A 406 3.23 17.95 -15.83
C ARG A 406 1.95 17.19 -16.10
N SER A 407 0.83 17.70 -15.63
CA SER A 407 -0.45 17.00 -15.73
C SER A 407 -1.61 17.95 -15.94
N GLU A 408 -2.58 17.49 -16.72
CA GLU A 408 -3.92 18.04 -16.85
C GLU A 408 -4.91 16.93 -16.54
N ILE A 409 -5.66 17.09 -15.45
CA ILE A 409 -6.52 16.06 -14.88
C ILE A 409 -7.96 16.53 -14.90
N ASP A 410 -8.83 15.83 -15.63
CA ASP A 410 -10.28 15.98 -15.53
C ASP A 410 -10.86 15.00 -14.50
N LEU A 411 -11.03 15.49 -13.28
CA LEU A 411 -11.56 14.68 -12.19
C LEU A 411 -12.99 14.21 -12.41
N THR A 412 -13.77 14.94 -13.21
CA THR A 412 -15.14 14.56 -13.54
C THR A 412 -15.16 13.34 -14.46
N ALA A 413 -14.28 13.31 -15.44
CA ALA A 413 -14.12 12.18 -16.35
C ALA A 413 -13.49 10.97 -15.64
N LEU A 414 -12.46 11.21 -14.82
CA LEU A 414 -11.83 10.15 -14.00
C LEU A 414 -12.81 9.49 -13.04
N ALA A 415 -13.65 10.26 -12.35
CA ALA A 415 -14.65 9.73 -11.44
C ALA A 415 -15.71 8.84 -12.12
N LYS A 416 -15.96 9.05 -13.40
CA LYS A 416 -16.83 8.18 -14.21
C LYS A 416 -16.12 6.92 -14.68
N THR A 417 -14.78 6.94 -14.74
CA THR A 417 -13.94 5.83 -15.19
C THR A 417 -13.57 4.91 -14.03
N PHE A 418 -13.27 5.52 -12.87
CA PHE A 418 -12.89 4.78 -11.67
C PHE A 418 -13.99 4.95 -10.62
N PRO A 419 -14.77 3.90 -10.32
CA PRO A 419 -15.89 4.00 -9.39
C PRO A 419 -15.41 4.42 -8.01
N LEU A 420 -15.97 5.53 -7.53
CA LEU A 420 -15.73 6.05 -6.19
C LEU A 420 -16.57 5.29 -5.17
N GLN A 421 -16.22 5.45 -3.89
CA GLN A 421 -17.04 4.93 -2.80
C GLN A 421 -18.46 5.54 -2.87
N GLU A 422 -19.46 4.74 -2.53
CA GLU A 422 -20.85 5.18 -2.53
C GLU A 422 -21.07 6.43 -1.66
N GLY A 423 -21.67 7.45 -2.24
CA GLY A 423 -21.89 8.74 -1.59
C GLY A 423 -20.80 9.77 -1.81
N VAL A 424 -19.66 9.40 -2.42
CA VAL A 424 -18.56 10.32 -2.77
C VAL A 424 -18.69 10.74 -4.22
N SER A 425 -18.62 12.04 -4.48
CA SER A 425 -18.53 12.62 -5.81
C SER A 425 -17.42 13.67 -5.86
N ILE A 426 -16.65 13.66 -6.94
CA ILE A 426 -15.56 14.61 -7.20
C ILE A 426 -15.64 15.10 -8.63
N GLY A 427 -15.22 16.32 -8.87
CA GLY A 427 -15.13 16.86 -10.22
C GLY A 427 -14.32 18.14 -10.27
N GLY A 428 -14.20 18.67 -11.49
CA GLY A 428 -13.36 19.83 -11.83
C GLY A 428 -12.12 19.44 -12.59
N ARG A 429 -11.26 20.40 -12.89
CA ARG A 429 -10.00 20.24 -13.60
C ARG A 429 -8.84 20.69 -12.75
N VAL A 430 -7.75 19.92 -12.81
CA VAL A 430 -6.49 20.23 -12.13
C VAL A 430 -5.35 20.21 -13.12
N GLY A 431 -4.71 21.36 -13.30
CA GLY A 431 -3.46 21.48 -14.04
C GLY A 431 -2.29 21.57 -13.06
N ALA A 432 -1.27 20.75 -13.23
CA ALA A 432 -0.08 20.75 -12.39
C ALA A 432 1.18 20.71 -13.26
N ASP A 433 2.16 21.56 -12.92
CA ASP A 433 3.50 21.53 -13.50
C ASP A 433 4.46 21.97 -12.40
N PHE A 434 5.06 21.00 -11.71
CA PHE A 434 5.97 21.31 -10.60
C PHE A 434 7.12 20.33 -10.47
N ARG A 435 8.20 20.83 -9.90
CA ARG A 435 9.38 20.08 -9.47
C ARG A 435 9.52 20.17 -7.96
N LEU A 436 9.70 19.04 -7.35
CA LEU A 436 9.91 18.88 -5.91
C LEU A 436 11.29 18.25 -5.69
N HIS A 437 12.05 18.79 -4.73
CA HIS A 437 13.23 18.13 -4.20
C HIS A 437 13.25 18.33 -2.68
N CYS A 438 13.25 17.23 -1.94
CA CYS A 438 13.25 17.26 -0.47
C CYS A 438 13.68 15.91 0.10
N ARG A 439 14.14 15.94 1.36
CA ARG A 439 14.30 14.74 2.17
C ARG A 439 13.06 14.46 3.00
N LEU A 440 12.73 13.19 3.19
CA LEU A 440 11.55 12.78 3.96
C LEU A 440 11.60 13.31 5.40
N SER A 441 12.76 13.29 6.05
CA SER A 441 12.96 13.83 7.38
C SER A 441 12.65 15.33 7.47
N THR A 442 12.88 16.07 6.38
CA THR A 442 12.59 17.51 6.29
C THR A 442 11.08 17.76 6.38
N ILE A 443 10.27 16.94 5.71
CA ILE A 443 8.81 17.01 5.78
C ILE A 443 8.31 16.61 7.17
N GLN A 444 8.82 15.52 7.72
CA GLN A 444 8.42 15.01 9.04
C GLN A 444 8.74 16.00 10.17
N LYS A 445 9.86 16.70 10.08
CA LYS A 445 10.27 17.74 11.03
C LYS A 445 9.62 19.10 10.76
N GLN A 446 8.80 19.22 9.71
CA GLN A 446 8.18 20.48 9.26
C GLN A 446 9.21 21.58 8.93
N ASP A 447 10.40 21.18 8.50
CA ASP A 447 11.46 22.08 8.08
C ASP A 447 11.26 22.52 6.62
N TRP A 448 10.19 23.26 6.39
CA TRP A 448 9.74 23.70 5.06
C TRP A 448 10.78 24.55 4.31
N GLY A 449 11.71 25.15 5.03
CA GLY A 449 12.79 25.95 4.45
C GLY A 449 13.76 25.14 3.59
N ARG A 450 13.84 23.83 3.81
CA ARG A 450 14.70 22.93 3.04
C ARG A 450 13.97 22.20 1.91
N VAL A 451 12.67 22.40 1.79
CA VAL A 451 11.88 21.85 0.70
C VAL A 451 12.03 22.74 -0.54
N ARG A 452 12.59 22.23 -1.61
CA ARG A 452 12.68 22.94 -2.88
C ARG A 452 11.47 22.57 -3.74
N LEU A 453 10.58 23.51 -3.94
CA LEU A 453 9.36 23.33 -4.70
C LEU A 453 9.19 24.49 -5.67
N LYS A 454 9.13 24.19 -6.96
CA LYS A 454 8.94 25.16 -8.04
C LYS A 454 7.88 24.68 -8.99
N GLY A 455 6.98 25.59 -9.39
CA GLY A 455 5.96 25.25 -10.38
C GLY A 455 4.60 25.87 -10.07
N LYS A 456 3.57 25.31 -10.68
CA LYS A 456 2.19 25.77 -10.59
C LYS A 456 1.21 24.63 -10.42
N LEU A 457 0.13 24.93 -9.72
CA LEU A 457 -1.05 24.09 -9.58
C LEU A 457 -2.28 24.96 -9.83
N ASP A 458 -3.08 24.64 -10.82
CA ASP A 458 -4.31 25.35 -11.20
C ASP A 458 -5.50 24.42 -10.94
N MET A 459 -6.48 24.86 -10.18
CA MET A 459 -7.72 24.13 -9.88
C MET A 459 -8.92 24.92 -10.40
N GLN A 460 -9.67 24.33 -11.31
CA GLN A 460 -10.85 24.93 -11.92
C GLN A 460 -12.09 24.11 -11.56
N ASP A 461 -13.11 24.78 -11.04
CA ASP A 461 -14.41 24.21 -10.69
C ASP A 461 -14.34 22.91 -9.89
N MET A 462 -13.33 22.86 -9.01
CA MET A 462 -13.14 21.73 -8.10
C MET A 462 -14.31 21.58 -7.16
N PHE A 463 -14.85 20.36 -7.06
CA PHE A 463 -15.77 20.00 -6.00
C PHE A 463 -15.45 18.60 -5.46
N LEU A 464 -15.67 18.44 -4.16
CA LEU A 464 -15.66 17.17 -3.46
C LEU A 464 -16.88 17.12 -2.54
N ARG A 465 -17.72 16.12 -2.71
CA ARG A 465 -18.91 15.91 -1.90
C ARG A 465 -18.89 14.47 -1.35
N ASP A 466 -19.12 14.34 -0.04
CA ASP A 466 -19.36 13.07 0.64
C ASP A 466 -20.72 13.18 1.37
N THR A 467 -21.74 12.56 0.81
CA THR A 467 -23.10 12.64 1.37
C THR A 467 -23.23 11.88 2.69
N LYS A 468 -22.42 10.84 2.91
CA LYS A 468 -22.44 10.07 4.18
C LYS A 468 -21.84 10.86 5.33
N LYS A 469 -20.87 11.74 5.06
CA LYS A 469 -20.21 12.60 6.07
C LYS A 469 -20.75 14.02 6.11
N ASN A 470 -21.76 14.36 5.30
CA ASN A 470 -22.26 15.73 5.13
C ASN A 470 -21.12 16.72 4.85
N PHE A 471 -20.22 16.33 3.96
CA PHE A 471 -19.07 17.13 3.57
C PHE A 471 -19.23 17.60 2.13
N GLU A 472 -19.05 18.92 1.91
CA GLU A 472 -18.99 19.52 0.59
C GLU A 472 -17.91 20.59 0.56
N PHE A 473 -17.01 20.48 -0.41
CA PHE A 473 -15.95 21.46 -0.67
C PHE A 473 -15.97 21.85 -2.13
N THR A 474 -15.91 23.15 -2.41
CA THR A 474 -15.73 23.68 -3.77
C THR A 474 -14.61 24.69 -3.81
N SER A 475 -13.82 24.74 -4.89
CA SER A 475 -12.74 25.70 -5.01
C SER A 475 -12.39 26.01 -6.47
N GLN A 476 -12.03 27.27 -6.71
CA GLN A 476 -11.30 27.72 -7.90
C GLN A 476 -10.02 28.41 -7.37
N ALA A 477 -8.88 27.77 -7.57
CA ALA A 477 -7.64 28.24 -6.97
C ALA A 477 -6.44 28.03 -7.90
N ALA A 478 -5.44 28.89 -7.78
CA ALA A 478 -4.15 28.72 -8.40
C ALA A 478 -3.06 28.89 -7.35
N LEU A 479 -2.08 27.96 -7.35
CA LEU A 479 -0.87 28.04 -6.54
C LEU A 479 0.33 28.13 -7.47
N ARG A 480 1.29 28.97 -7.09
CA ARG A 480 2.60 29.08 -7.73
C ARG A 480 3.69 28.98 -6.68
N PHE A 481 4.62 28.08 -6.91
CA PHE A 481 5.83 27.91 -6.11
C PHE A 481 6.99 28.52 -6.91
N ILE A 482 7.68 29.51 -6.35
CA ILE A 482 8.58 30.40 -7.11
C ILE A 482 10.05 30.20 -6.70
N GLY A 483 10.32 29.53 -5.59
CA GLY A 483 11.66 29.49 -4.99
C GLY A 483 12.46 28.24 -5.37
N GLU A 484 13.74 28.43 -5.73
CA GLU A 484 14.73 27.33 -5.80
C GLU A 484 15.50 27.21 -4.48
N ASP A 485 15.95 28.35 -3.93
CA ASP A 485 16.71 28.42 -2.68
C ASP A 485 15.91 28.96 -1.49
N ASN A 486 14.76 29.55 -1.74
CA ASN A 486 13.84 30.09 -0.75
C ASN A 486 12.44 29.56 -1.00
N LEU A 487 11.75 29.16 0.05
CA LEU A 487 10.34 28.81 -0.08
C LEU A 487 9.55 30.10 -0.36
N ALA A 488 9.05 30.21 -1.57
CA ALA A 488 8.15 31.28 -1.95
C ALA A 488 6.93 30.70 -2.69
N ALA A 489 5.75 31.04 -2.21
CA ALA A 489 4.50 30.59 -2.79
C ALA A 489 3.50 31.73 -2.92
N GLN A 490 2.75 31.72 -4.01
CA GLN A 490 1.61 32.58 -4.24
C GLN A 490 0.37 31.72 -4.41
N MET A 491 -0.69 32.05 -3.69
CA MET A 491 -1.99 31.40 -3.79
C MET A 491 -3.03 32.43 -4.19
N SER A 492 -3.82 32.10 -5.17
CA SER A 492 -4.98 32.90 -5.60
C SER A 492 -6.21 32.00 -5.58
N ILE A 493 -7.19 32.32 -4.77
CA ILE A 493 -8.49 31.65 -4.72
C ILE A 493 -9.52 32.64 -5.24
N ARG A 494 -10.19 32.31 -6.34
CA ARG A 494 -11.28 33.13 -6.84
C ARG A 494 -12.53 32.91 -6.01
N LYS A 495 -12.82 31.68 -5.69
CA LYS A 495 -13.95 31.28 -4.86
C LYS A 495 -13.67 29.93 -4.18
N ALA A 496 -14.02 29.82 -2.90
CA ALA A 496 -14.02 28.54 -2.21
C ALA A 496 -15.21 28.48 -1.24
N SER A 497 -15.78 27.31 -1.08
CA SER A 497 -16.80 27.05 -0.08
C SER A 497 -16.54 25.71 0.60
N LEU A 498 -16.82 25.65 1.90
CA LEU A 498 -16.76 24.47 2.73
C LEU A 498 -18.06 24.33 3.49
N ARG A 499 -18.68 23.17 3.42
CA ARG A 499 -19.87 22.78 4.17
C ARG A 499 -19.60 21.45 4.85
N THR A 500 -19.80 21.41 6.14
CA THR A 500 -19.78 20.20 6.97
C THR A 500 -20.97 20.24 7.91
N ALA A 501 -21.21 19.17 8.66
CA ALA A 501 -22.24 19.16 9.70
C ALA A 501 -22.06 20.28 10.73
N ALA A 502 -20.83 20.71 11.02
CA ALA A 502 -20.50 21.70 12.06
C ALA A 502 -20.09 23.07 11.51
N ILE A 503 -19.53 23.15 10.30
CA ILE A 503 -18.89 24.33 9.75
C ILE A 503 -19.46 24.66 8.38
N SER A 504 -19.75 25.95 8.16
CA SER A 504 -20.05 26.53 6.88
C SER A 504 -19.14 27.73 6.64
N ALA A 505 -18.38 27.71 5.54
CA ALA A 505 -17.47 28.80 5.20
C ALA A 505 -17.53 29.13 3.71
N ASP A 506 -17.54 30.42 3.38
CA ASP A 506 -17.46 30.96 2.04
C ASP A 506 -16.33 32.00 1.96
N LEU A 507 -15.51 31.88 0.94
CA LEU A 507 -14.37 32.74 0.69
C LEU A 507 -14.41 33.24 -0.77
N ASP A 508 -14.31 34.54 -0.95
CA ASP A 508 -14.21 35.15 -2.28
C ASP A 508 -12.89 35.96 -2.39
N GLU A 509 -12.21 35.77 -3.51
CA GLU A 509 -11.02 36.51 -3.93
C GLU A 509 -9.92 36.58 -2.85
N LEU A 510 -9.35 35.47 -2.49
CA LEU A 510 -8.17 35.43 -1.62
C LEU A 510 -6.90 35.41 -2.47
N ASN A 511 -6.00 36.34 -2.19
CA ASN A 511 -4.63 36.30 -2.66
C ASN A 511 -3.69 36.23 -1.44
N ALA A 512 -2.84 35.22 -1.41
CA ALA A 512 -1.87 35.01 -0.37
C ALA A 512 -0.47 34.84 -0.95
N THR A 513 0.54 35.36 -0.28
CA THR A 513 1.95 35.16 -0.60
C THR A 513 2.69 34.74 0.64
N VAL A 514 3.52 33.72 0.52
CA VAL A 514 4.44 33.27 1.58
C VAL A 514 5.85 33.34 1.02
N ARG A 515 6.78 33.88 1.79
CA ARG A 515 8.20 33.92 1.45
C ARG A 515 9.04 33.58 2.69
N SER A 516 10.07 32.80 2.50
CA SER A 516 11.10 32.54 3.51
C SER A 516 12.44 32.98 2.96
N THR A 517 13.18 33.83 3.72
CA THR A 517 14.41 34.51 3.25
C THR A 517 15.71 33.89 3.72
N ASN A 518 15.67 32.98 4.71
CA ASN A 518 16.88 32.35 5.27
C ASN A 518 16.64 30.85 5.60
N PRO A 519 16.13 30.03 4.68
CA PRO A 519 15.73 28.65 4.99
C PRO A 519 16.89 27.71 5.34
N GLN A 520 18.12 28.10 5.01
CA GLN A 520 19.31 27.25 5.22
C GLN A 520 20.15 27.62 6.45
N ASP A 521 19.90 28.74 7.09
CA ASP A 521 20.61 29.15 8.30
C ASP A 521 20.03 28.45 9.55
N THR A 522 20.69 27.38 9.97
CA THR A 522 20.27 26.60 11.16
C THR A 522 20.59 27.26 12.48
N THR A 523 21.39 28.31 12.46
CA THR A 523 21.78 29.06 13.69
C THR A 523 20.73 30.11 14.09
N ARG A 524 19.83 30.42 13.17
CA ARG A 524 18.76 31.42 13.37
C ARG A 524 17.40 30.83 13.07
N LEU A 525 16.36 31.42 13.64
CA LEU A 525 15.00 31.11 13.25
C LEU A 525 14.75 31.52 11.79
N ILE A 526 13.93 30.73 11.09
CA ILE A 526 13.51 31.06 9.73
C ILE A 526 12.79 32.40 9.71
N ASP A 527 13.12 33.24 8.72
CA ASP A 527 12.41 34.48 8.41
C ASP A 527 11.31 34.18 7.40
N VAL A 528 10.05 34.20 7.85
CA VAL A 528 8.87 33.90 7.05
C VAL A 528 7.90 35.05 7.01
N GLU A 529 7.67 35.62 5.85
CA GLU A 529 6.64 36.61 5.60
C GLU A 529 5.45 36.02 4.90
N CYS A 530 4.26 36.17 5.47
CA CYS A 530 2.98 35.81 4.88
C CYS A 530 2.11 37.07 4.70
N LYS A 531 1.63 37.34 3.51
CA LYS A 531 0.67 38.41 3.19
C LYS A 531 -0.58 37.79 2.62
N LEU A 532 -1.72 38.29 3.08
CA LEU A 532 -3.04 37.81 2.68
C LEU A 532 -3.95 39.01 2.40
N GLN A 533 -4.66 38.93 1.29
CA GLN A 533 -5.70 39.88 0.93
C GLN A 533 -6.94 39.11 0.48
N MET A 534 -8.11 39.46 1.00
CA MET A 534 -9.36 38.81 0.64
C MET A 534 -10.51 39.84 0.47
N SER A 535 -11.43 39.56 -0.42
CA SER A 535 -12.58 40.40 -0.65
C SER A 535 -13.71 40.10 0.33
N ARG A 536 -13.99 38.84 0.60
CA ARG A 536 -15.06 38.44 1.51
C ARG A 536 -14.76 37.09 2.15
N LEU A 537 -15.01 37.02 3.46
CA LEU A 537 -15.06 35.77 4.20
C LEU A 537 -16.38 35.73 5.00
N LYS A 538 -17.10 34.64 4.90
CA LYS A 538 -18.23 34.29 5.75
C LYS A 538 -17.97 32.92 6.36
N GLY A 539 -18.06 32.82 7.67
CA GLY A 539 -17.86 31.54 8.40
C GLY A 539 -18.88 31.40 9.49
N GLU A 540 -19.42 30.20 9.63
CA GLU A 540 -20.35 29.84 10.68
C GLU A 540 -19.96 28.46 11.24
N MET A 541 -19.92 28.33 12.56
CA MET A 541 -19.68 27.08 13.28
C MET A 541 -20.81 26.89 14.29
N GLY A 542 -21.84 26.16 13.87
CA GLY A 542 -23.09 26.03 14.59
C GLY A 542 -23.66 27.40 14.97
N ASP A 543 -24.31 27.48 16.12
CA ASP A 543 -24.78 28.77 16.68
C ASP A 543 -23.71 29.48 17.54
N SER A 544 -22.59 28.83 17.79
CA SER A 544 -21.55 29.33 18.70
C SER A 544 -20.68 30.42 18.09
N LEU A 545 -20.36 30.34 16.79
CA LEU A 545 -19.47 31.28 16.12
C LEU A 545 -20.01 31.67 14.75
N LYS A 546 -20.15 32.99 14.50
CA LYS A 546 -20.40 33.53 13.16
C LYS A 546 -19.43 34.66 12.91
N VAL A 547 -18.70 34.56 11.79
CA VAL A 547 -17.69 35.55 11.38
C VAL A 547 -18.01 36.02 9.97
N PHE A 548 -17.95 37.31 9.76
CA PHE A 548 -18.03 37.94 8.45
C PHE A 548 -16.97 39.03 8.35
N SER A 549 -16.19 39.00 7.26
CA SER A 549 -15.21 40.05 6.99
C SER A 549 -15.29 40.45 5.51
N LYS A 550 -15.06 41.73 5.26
CA LYS A 550 -15.05 42.30 3.91
C LYS A 550 -13.79 43.16 3.73
N LYS A 551 -13.13 42.91 2.58
CA LYS A 551 -11.89 43.61 2.19
C LYS A 551 -10.84 43.59 3.29
N ALA A 552 -10.43 42.38 3.71
CA ALA A 552 -9.40 42.23 4.71
C ALA A 552 -8.01 42.09 4.06
N LYS A 553 -7.03 42.73 4.70
CA LYS A 553 -5.62 42.55 4.40
C LYS A 553 -4.94 42.13 5.72
N ALA A 554 -4.22 41.03 5.67
CA ALA A 554 -3.46 40.58 6.83
C ALA A 554 -2.00 40.31 6.43
N SER A 555 -1.09 40.53 7.36
CA SER A 555 0.30 40.12 7.22
C SER A 555 0.79 39.47 8.51
N LEU A 556 1.57 38.45 8.39
CA LEU A 556 2.29 37.76 9.44
C LEU A 556 3.77 37.72 9.05
N HIS A 557 4.64 38.25 9.88
CA HIS A 557 6.08 38.16 9.70
C HIS A 557 6.71 37.54 10.92
N LEU A 558 7.13 36.30 10.80
CA LEU A 558 7.95 35.61 11.79
C LEU A 558 9.41 35.82 11.39
N GLN A 559 10.18 36.40 12.25
CA GLN A 559 11.59 36.70 12.02
C GLN A 559 12.42 36.42 13.28
N PRO A 560 13.73 36.25 13.17
CA PRO A 560 14.63 36.22 14.33
C PRO A 560 14.46 37.44 15.19
N GLY A 561 14.52 37.26 16.51
CA GLY A 561 14.44 38.37 17.47
C GLY A 561 15.61 39.35 17.33
N LYS A 562 15.35 40.63 17.57
CA LYS A 562 16.39 41.66 17.55
C LYS A 562 17.31 41.56 18.77
N LEU A 563 16.72 41.21 19.92
CA LEU A 563 17.45 41.08 21.19
C LEU A 563 18.12 39.70 21.30
N ASN A 564 17.49 38.66 20.78
CA ASN A 564 18.04 37.30 20.74
C ASN A 564 17.61 36.60 19.43
N PRO A 565 18.54 36.37 18.48
CA PRO A 565 18.23 35.73 17.18
C PRO A 565 17.71 34.31 17.31
N ALA A 566 17.94 33.60 18.40
CA ALA A 566 17.40 32.29 18.68
C ALA A 566 15.91 32.30 19.11
N MET A 567 15.37 33.47 19.44
CA MET A 567 13.99 33.65 19.85
C MET A 567 13.17 34.35 18.76
N PRO A 568 11.87 34.04 18.62
CA PRO A 568 11.02 34.60 17.56
C PRO A 568 10.61 36.05 17.87
N ASN A 569 10.55 36.86 16.83
CA ASN A 569 9.87 38.15 16.79
C ASN A 569 8.74 38.04 15.75
N ILE A 570 7.52 38.23 16.21
CA ILE A 570 6.31 38.07 15.39
C ILE A 570 5.71 39.46 15.15
N LYS A 571 5.52 39.84 13.90
CA LYS A 571 4.75 41.00 13.50
C LYS A 571 3.45 40.54 12.85
N VAL A 572 2.33 41.04 13.35
CA VAL A 572 1.01 40.72 12.80
C VAL A 572 0.27 42.02 12.52
N ALA A 573 -0.22 42.17 11.32
CA ALA A 573 -1.10 43.29 10.97
C ALA A 573 -2.38 42.77 10.34
N LEU A 574 -3.49 43.40 10.65
CA LEU A 574 -4.80 43.17 10.07
C LEU A 574 -5.47 44.49 9.78
N GLU A 575 -5.97 44.67 8.58
CA GLU A 575 -6.84 45.79 8.19
C GLU A 575 -8.12 45.19 7.54
N THR A 576 -9.26 45.74 7.87
CA THR A 576 -10.55 45.29 7.25
C THR A 576 -11.52 46.46 7.14
N ASP A 577 -12.28 46.49 6.05
CA ASP A 577 -13.36 47.45 5.90
C ASP A 577 -14.54 47.12 6.83
N THR A 578 -14.84 45.86 7.01
CA THR A 578 -15.92 45.38 7.88
C THR A 578 -15.55 44.05 8.51
N LEU A 579 -15.70 43.97 9.82
CA LEU A 579 -15.59 42.73 10.56
C LEU A 579 -16.81 42.58 11.47
N PHE A 580 -17.49 41.49 11.34
CA PHE A 580 -18.57 41.08 12.23
C PHE A 580 -18.21 39.74 12.86
N CYS A 581 -18.36 39.64 14.16
CA CYS A 581 -18.16 38.40 14.90
C CYS A 581 -19.30 38.23 15.92
N ARG A 582 -19.89 37.04 15.92
CA ARG A 582 -20.78 36.61 16.98
C ARG A 582 -20.18 35.35 17.60
N MET A 583 -20.01 35.38 18.90
CA MET A 583 -19.48 34.26 19.68
C MET A 583 -20.34 34.09 20.93
N GLY A 584 -21.11 33.03 20.99
CA GLY A 584 -22.12 32.85 22.03
C GLY A 584 -23.09 34.03 22.07
N GLY A 585 -23.30 34.62 23.23
CA GLY A 585 -24.13 35.83 23.44
C GLY A 585 -23.49 37.12 22.98
N MET A 586 -22.16 37.18 22.76
CA MET A 586 -21.42 38.35 22.36
C MET A 586 -21.53 38.63 20.86
N LYS A 587 -21.77 39.89 20.47
CA LYS A 587 -21.77 40.33 19.07
C LYS A 587 -20.87 41.54 18.95
N MET A 588 -19.94 41.50 18.01
CA MET A 588 -19.00 42.59 17.69
C MET A 588 -19.15 42.94 16.21
N GLY A 589 -19.30 44.21 15.94
CA GLY A 589 -19.24 44.79 14.60
C GLY A 589 -18.20 45.91 14.56
N MET A 590 -17.30 45.85 13.57
CA MET A 590 -16.24 46.85 13.40
C MET A 590 -16.21 47.33 11.95
N ASP A 591 -16.15 48.63 11.75
CA ASP A 591 -16.00 49.26 10.46
C ASP A 591 -14.63 49.99 10.37
N LYS A 592 -13.93 49.74 9.25
CA LYS A 592 -12.61 50.29 8.94
C LYS A 592 -11.67 50.27 10.15
N GLY A 593 -11.27 49.07 10.50
CA GLY A 593 -10.43 48.85 11.65
C GLY A 593 -9.39 47.77 11.41
N GLY A 594 -8.49 47.67 12.38
CA GLY A 594 -7.43 46.70 12.33
C GLY A 594 -6.44 46.87 13.47
N PHE A 595 -5.36 46.12 13.36
CA PHE A 595 -4.25 46.20 14.29
C PHE A 595 -2.92 46.02 13.59
N ASN A 596 -1.87 46.58 14.20
CA ASN A 596 -0.48 46.32 13.85
C ASN A 596 0.27 46.08 15.14
N LEU A 597 0.60 44.82 15.38
CA LEU A 597 1.22 44.36 16.61
C LEU A 597 2.55 43.67 16.29
N THR A 598 3.53 43.92 17.14
CA THR A 598 4.81 43.22 17.15
C THR A 598 4.98 42.61 18.54
N ALA A 599 5.38 41.35 18.60
CA ALA A 599 5.68 40.67 19.85
C ALA A 599 7.04 39.96 19.73
N GLU A 600 7.98 40.35 20.55
CA GLU A 600 9.31 39.75 20.64
C GLU A 600 9.38 38.82 21.85
N LYS A 601 9.80 37.57 21.65
CA LYS A 601 10.02 36.62 22.72
C LYS A 601 11.42 36.85 23.32
N VAL A 602 11.50 37.16 24.59
CA VAL A 602 12.76 37.43 25.27
C VAL A 602 13.26 36.22 26.05
N ARG A 603 12.34 35.46 26.67
CA ARG A 603 12.59 34.24 27.42
C ARG A 603 11.43 33.27 27.18
N ASP A 604 11.58 32.04 27.63
CA ASP A 604 10.60 30.94 27.30
C ASP A 604 9.11 31.24 27.54
N SER A 605 8.79 32.19 28.39
CA SER A 605 7.38 32.56 28.64
C SER A 605 7.13 34.08 28.58
N VAL A 606 8.11 34.87 28.18
CA VAL A 606 8.02 36.35 28.20
C VAL A 606 8.01 36.89 26.78
N TRP A 607 6.88 37.49 26.42
CA TRP A 607 6.70 38.24 25.19
C TRP A 607 6.55 39.73 25.47
N LEU A 608 7.14 40.54 24.62
CA LEU A 608 7.03 42.00 24.70
C LEU A 608 6.15 42.49 23.54
N PRO A 609 4.82 42.64 23.76
CA PRO A 609 3.93 43.14 22.72
C PRO A 609 4.00 44.64 22.57
N LYS A 610 4.03 45.12 21.34
CA LYS A 610 3.95 46.57 21.00
C LYS A 610 3.08 46.75 19.79
N GLY A 611 2.31 47.81 19.73
CA GLY A 611 1.57 48.16 18.55
C GLY A 611 0.36 49.02 18.80
N ILE A 612 -0.50 49.03 17.79
CA ILE A 612 -1.72 49.86 17.79
C ILE A 612 -2.87 49.01 17.30
N VAL A 613 -4.01 49.13 17.98
CA VAL A 613 -5.31 48.60 17.55
C VAL A 613 -6.21 49.83 17.32
N GLY A 614 -6.82 49.96 16.17
CA GLY A 614 -7.65 51.10 15.83
C GLY A 614 -8.86 50.75 14.98
N PHE A 615 -9.89 51.59 15.09
CA PHE A 615 -11.12 51.44 14.27
C PHE A 615 -11.86 52.78 14.13
N ASN A 616 -12.62 52.90 13.03
CA ASN A 616 -13.49 54.03 12.85
C ASN A 616 -14.81 53.88 13.63
N ARG A 617 -15.38 52.72 13.64
CA ARG A 617 -16.56 52.36 14.43
C ARG A 617 -16.39 50.94 14.99
N LEU A 618 -16.77 50.81 16.26
CA LEU A 618 -16.93 49.52 16.92
C LEU A 618 -18.27 49.51 17.62
N THR A 619 -19.03 48.45 17.43
CA THR A 619 -20.28 48.18 18.17
C THR A 619 -20.10 46.83 18.86
N LEU A 620 -20.20 46.84 20.20
CA LEU A 620 -20.12 45.64 21.00
C LEU A 620 -21.43 45.44 21.75
N ARG A 621 -21.96 44.23 21.72
CA ARG A 621 -23.07 43.75 22.55
C ARG A 621 -22.61 42.55 23.33
N THR A 622 -22.81 42.56 24.61
CA THR A 622 -22.50 41.46 25.52
C THR A 622 -23.74 41.01 26.28
N PRO A 623 -23.80 39.78 26.79
CA PRO A 623 -24.95 39.35 27.61
C PRO A 623 -25.11 40.17 28.88
N GLU A 624 -24.04 40.69 29.45
CA GLU A 624 -24.01 41.41 30.71
C GLU A 624 -24.57 42.82 30.58
N LEU A 625 -24.62 43.37 29.36
CA LEU A 625 -25.09 44.70 29.10
C LEU A 625 -26.12 44.72 27.97
N ALA A 626 -27.42 44.94 28.28
CA ALA A 626 -28.50 44.93 27.30
C ALA A 626 -28.34 46.05 26.22
N LEU A 627 -27.63 47.10 26.50
CA LEU A 627 -27.37 48.20 25.56
C LEU A 627 -26.08 48.01 24.78
N PRO A 628 -26.06 48.31 23.49
CA PRO A 628 -24.85 48.26 22.70
C PRO A 628 -23.84 49.37 23.10
N VAL A 629 -22.60 48.97 23.31
CA VAL A 629 -21.48 49.90 23.41
C VAL A 629 -21.02 50.26 22.01
N ARG A 630 -21.10 51.56 21.67
CA ARG A 630 -20.67 52.07 20.36
C ARG A 630 -19.49 53.03 20.55
N MET A 631 -18.37 52.68 19.91
CA MET A 631 -17.16 53.46 19.94
C MET A 631 -16.84 54.06 18.57
N ARG A 632 -16.26 55.22 18.51
CA ARG A 632 -15.91 55.88 17.25
C ARG A 632 -14.47 56.41 17.31
N LYS A 633 -13.76 56.30 16.16
CA LYS A 633 -12.42 56.85 15.94
C LYS A 633 -11.48 56.61 17.15
N THR A 634 -11.36 55.38 17.56
CA THR A 634 -10.60 54.99 18.74
C THR A 634 -9.34 54.25 18.34
N ALA A 635 -8.22 54.59 18.99
CA ALA A 635 -6.96 53.88 18.88
C ALA A 635 -6.46 53.51 20.29
N VAL A 636 -6.06 52.27 20.43
CA VAL A 636 -5.47 51.70 21.63
C VAL A 636 -4.03 51.37 21.33
N THR A 637 -3.12 51.94 22.14
CA THR A 637 -1.69 51.62 22.02
C THR A 637 -1.35 50.53 23.00
N VAL A 638 -0.75 49.46 22.49
CA VAL A 638 -0.25 48.31 23.24
C VAL A 638 1.25 48.48 23.41
N GLY A 639 1.71 48.56 24.65
CA GLY A 639 3.14 48.57 25.01
C GLY A 639 3.52 47.34 25.81
N ASP A 640 4.79 47.16 26.09
CA ASP A 640 5.35 45.95 26.72
C ASP A 640 4.65 45.53 28.02
N ARG A 641 4.17 46.49 28.81
CA ARG A 641 3.54 46.24 30.12
C ARG A 641 2.27 47.05 30.34
N VAL A 642 1.91 47.89 29.40
CA VAL A 642 0.83 48.86 29.54
C VAL A 642 0.02 48.96 28.25
N ILE A 643 -1.28 48.92 28.37
CA ILE A 643 -2.22 49.26 27.30
C ILE A 643 -2.74 50.66 27.57
N THR A 644 -2.60 51.57 26.62
CA THR A 644 -3.01 52.96 26.76
C THR A 644 -4.17 53.27 25.81
N LEU A 645 -5.21 53.86 26.38
CA LEU A 645 -6.37 54.35 25.68
C LEU A 645 -6.37 55.91 25.77
N LYS A 646 -6.46 56.58 24.61
CA LYS A 646 -6.51 58.05 24.56
C LYS A 646 -7.82 58.51 23.94
N ASN A 647 -8.58 59.30 24.70
CA ASN A 647 -9.82 59.96 24.25
C ASN A 647 -10.77 59.05 23.47
N ALA A 648 -10.98 57.83 23.97
CA ALA A 648 -11.92 56.91 23.35
C ALA A 648 -13.37 57.38 23.55
N SER A 649 -13.99 57.83 22.49
CA SER A 649 -15.39 58.25 22.51
C SER A 649 -16.30 57.04 22.39
N MET A 650 -17.16 56.84 23.36
CA MET A 650 -18.15 55.76 23.40
C MET A 650 -19.55 56.26 23.70
N ARG A 651 -20.56 55.56 23.20
CA ARG A 651 -21.97 55.82 23.46
C ARG A 651 -22.64 54.52 23.94
N ILE A 652 -23.31 54.60 25.06
CA ILE A 652 -24.08 53.50 25.61
C ILE A 652 -25.50 54.06 25.88
N GLY A 653 -26.47 53.61 25.10
CA GLY A 653 -27.82 54.18 25.14
C GLY A 653 -27.83 55.69 24.91
N ARG A 654 -28.32 56.46 25.88
CA ARG A 654 -28.36 57.93 25.88
C ARG A 654 -27.06 58.56 26.41
N SER A 655 -26.24 57.78 27.14
CA SER A 655 -24.98 58.26 27.73
C SER A 655 -23.88 58.36 26.71
N ASN A 656 -23.11 59.45 26.74
CA ASN A 656 -21.87 59.60 25.98
C ASN A 656 -20.69 59.67 26.94
N LEU A 657 -19.67 58.88 26.68
CA LEU A 657 -18.51 58.73 27.53
C LEU A 657 -17.25 58.99 26.71
N THR A 658 -16.25 59.64 27.31
CA THR A 658 -14.90 59.69 26.77
C THR A 658 -13.99 59.07 27.80
N ALA A 659 -13.24 58.06 27.43
CA ALA A 659 -12.33 57.38 28.33
C ALA A 659 -10.87 57.57 27.88
N SER A 660 -10.02 57.88 28.82
CA SER A 660 -8.57 57.92 28.67
C SER A 660 -7.93 57.19 29.83
N GLY A 661 -6.77 56.56 29.63
CA GLY A 661 -6.08 55.90 30.71
C GLY A 661 -5.19 54.75 30.31
N SER A 662 -4.80 53.97 31.26
CA SER A 662 -3.86 52.88 31.08
C SER A 662 -4.26 51.64 31.88
N VAL A 663 -4.08 50.49 31.29
CA VAL A 663 -4.31 49.16 31.91
C VAL A 663 -2.97 48.46 32.03
N TYR A 664 -2.68 47.94 33.22
CA TYR A 664 -1.42 47.29 33.58
C TYR A 664 -1.65 45.85 33.97
N GLY A 665 -0.63 45.00 33.80
CA GLY A 665 -0.64 43.64 34.34
C GLY A 665 -1.35 42.60 33.50
N LEU A 666 -1.67 42.88 32.22
CA LEU A 666 -2.37 41.96 31.33
C LEU A 666 -1.71 40.57 31.29
N TYR A 667 -0.38 40.52 31.22
CA TYR A 667 0.36 39.23 31.23
C TYR A 667 0.17 38.45 32.54
N ALA A 668 0.19 39.13 33.67
CA ALA A 668 0.01 38.50 34.98
C ALA A 668 -1.44 38.03 35.19
N ALA A 669 -2.39 38.77 34.64
CA ALA A 669 -3.81 38.39 34.64
C ALA A 669 -4.07 37.14 33.78
N MET A 670 -3.53 37.09 32.56
CA MET A 670 -3.71 35.97 31.66
C MET A 670 -3.02 34.66 32.12
N LYS A 671 -1.81 34.75 32.74
CA LYS A 671 -1.05 33.54 33.16
C LYS A 671 -1.26 33.12 34.61
N LYS A 672 -1.58 34.01 35.50
CA LYS A 672 -1.60 33.76 36.97
C LYS A 672 -2.94 34.12 37.62
N GLY A 673 -3.98 34.46 36.85
CA GLY A 673 -5.26 34.91 37.42
C GLY A 673 -5.18 36.18 38.28
N LYS A 674 -4.08 36.97 38.16
CA LYS A 674 -3.92 38.18 38.95
C LYS A 674 -4.84 39.26 38.40
N MET A 675 -5.31 40.14 39.30
CA MET A 675 -6.17 41.25 38.93
C MET A 675 -5.46 42.24 37.99
N LEU A 676 -6.18 42.72 36.98
CA LEU A 676 -5.78 43.85 36.15
C LEU A 676 -5.82 45.12 36.96
N LYS A 677 -4.80 45.96 36.82
CA LYS A 677 -4.78 47.32 37.38
C LYS A 677 -5.10 48.28 36.26
N ALA A 678 -6.13 49.05 36.41
CA ALA A 678 -6.54 50.07 35.46
C ALA A 678 -6.56 51.46 36.14
N ASN A 679 -5.98 52.44 35.47
CA ASN A 679 -6.15 53.82 35.79
C ASN A 679 -6.87 54.48 34.61
N LEU A 680 -8.16 54.75 34.78
CA LEU A 680 -9.03 55.26 33.74
C LEU A 680 -9.68 56.55 34.21
N GLU A 681 -9.56 57.58 33.39
CA GLU A 681 -10.31 58.81 33.49
C GLU A 681 -11.51 58.75 32.53
N ILE A 682 -12.70 58.87 33.06
CA ILE A 682 -13.92 58.83 32.31
C ILE A 682 -14.65 60.17 32.46
N ALA A 683 -14.85 60.88 31.35
CA ALA A 683 -15.60 62.10 31.29
C ALA A 683 -16.93 61.87 30.52
N SER A 684 -18.01 62.52 30.97
CA SER A 684 -19.31 62.44 30.32
C SER A 684 -19.96 63.81 30.26
N ARG A 685 -20.53 64.16 29.12
CA ARG A 685 -21.40 65.33 28.99
C ARG A 685 -22.86 65.00 29.29
N ASN A 686 -23.27 63.77 29.12
CA ASN A 686 -24.60 63.27 29.39
C ASN A 686 -24.51 61.83 29.89
N LEU A 687 -24.80 61.61 31.16
CA LEU A 687 -24.76 60.32 31.82
C LEU A 687 -26.17 59.97 32.37
N ASP A 688 -26.83 59.00 31.75
CA ASP A 688 -28.10 58.46 32.22
C ASP A 688 -27.83 57.20 33.07
N CYS A 689 -27.59 57.41 34.35
CA CYS A 689 -27.27 56.34 35.29
C CYS A 689 -28.41 55.32 35.43
N ASN A 690 -29.64 55.78 35.42
CA ASN A 690 -30.82 54.88 35.54
C ASN A 690 -30.90 53.91 34.33
N GLN A 691 -30.66 54.43 33.12
CA GLN A 691 -30.64 53.59 31.91
C GLN A 691 -29.50 52.58 31.94
N LEU A 692 -28.29 52.99 32.42
CA LEU A 692 -27.14 52.10 32.49
C LEU A 692 -27.34 51.01 33.54
N ILE A 693 -27.85 51.35 34.71
CA ILE A 693 -28.13 50.37 35.78
C ILE A 693 -29.19 49.38 35.34
N ASN A 694 -30.29 49.86 34.75
CA ASN A 694 -31.36 48.96 34.23
C ASN A 694 -30.93 48.11 33.05
N ALA A 695 -29.85 48.46 32.39
CA ALA A 695 -29.29 47.68 31.27
C ALA A 695 -28.27 46.63 31.72
N LEU A 696 -27.81 46.67 32.98
CA LEU A 696 -26.92 45.64 33.51
C LEU A 696 -27.71 44.39 33.88
N ASN A 697 -27.43 43.31 33.18
CA ASN A 697 -27.98 41.99 33.49
C ASN A 697 -27.03 41.33 34.49
N PHE A 698 -27.27 41.50 35.79
CA PHE A 698 -26.61 40.67 36.79
C PHE A 698 -27.17 39.27 36.74
N PRO A 699 -26.35 38.20 36.77
CA PRO A 699 -26.85 36.86 37.01
C PRO A 699 -27.65 36.90 38.32
N GLN A 700 -28.94 36.56 38.30
CA GLN A 700 -29.69 36.28 39.52
C GLN A 700 -29.06 35.01 40.10
N ASP A 701 -28.24 35.18 41.15
CA ASP A 701 -27.92 34.07 42.03
C ASP A 701 -29.25 33.64 42.67
N THR A 702 -29.78 32.54 42.19
CA THR A 702 -30.72 31.73 42.92
C THR A 702 -30.01 31.23 44.16
N LEU A 703 -30.21 31.92 45.28
CA LEU A 703 -29.88 31.41 46.60
C LEU A 703 -30.63 30.09 46.82
N GLN A 704 -30.10 28.99 46.40
CA GLN A 704 -30.33 27.68 46.99
C GLN A 704 -29.09 27.38 47.83
N VAL A 705 -29.32 27.47 49.11
CA VAL A 705 -28.45 26.95 50.15
C VAL A 705 -28.43 25.46 49.99
N GLU A 706 -27.34 24.91 49.45
CA GLU A 706 -26.95 23.55 49.69
C GLU A 706 -25.44 23.51 49.94
N THR A 707 -25.13 22.88 51.04
CA THR A 707 -23.87 22.67 51.68
C THR A 707 -22.87 21.89 50.83
N ASP A 708 -21.62 22.29 50.94
CA ASP A 708 -20.37 21.54 50.80
C ASP A 708 -20.08 20.78 49.53
N THR A 709 -19.27 21.36 48.67
CA THR A 709 -17.92 20.80 48.32
C THR A 709 -17.11 21.80 47.51
N VAL A 710 -15.88 21.95 47.89
CA VAL A 710 -14.86 22.86 47.39
C VAL A 710 -14.47 22.51 45.97
N SER A 711 -14.67 23.39 45.00
CA SER A 711 -13.77 23.53 43.85
C SER A 711 -13.76 25.00 43.41
N SER A 712 -12.57 25.58 43.61
CA SER A 712 -12.26 26.99 43.41
C SER A 712 -12.21 27.35 41.93
N SER A 713 -13.21 28.07 41.46
CA SER A 713 -13.06 29.06 40.39
C SER A 713 -13.67 30.35 40.90
N GLU A 714 -12.82 31.19 41.56
CA GLU A 714 -13.23 32.51 41.99
C GLU A 714 -13.58 33.38 40.78
N PRO A 715 -14.76 34.05 40.77
CA PRO A 715 -15.06 35.09 39.79
C PRO A 715 -14.17 36.28 39.99
N MET A 716 -13.74 36.90 38.89
CA MET A 716 -12.90 38.08 38.85
C MET A 716 -13.61 39.20 39.61
N GLN A 717 -13.18 39.47 40.83
CA GLN A 717 -13.68 40.60 41.61
C GLN A 717 -13.07 41.91 41.07
N LEU A 718 -13.92 42.76 40.48
CA LEU A 718 -13.59 44.10 40.09
C LEU A 718 -13.74 45.00 41.35
N LEU A 719 -12.64 45.22 42.07
CA LEU A 719 -12.59 46.27 43.08
C LEU A 719 -12.35 47.60 42.36
N SER A 720 -13.42 48.36 42.12
CA SER A 720 -13.33 49.73 41.64
C SER A 720 -13.25 50.71 42.79
N LEU A 721 -12.09 51.33 42.96
CA LEU A 721 -12.01 52.61 43.69
C LEU A 721 -12.40 53.72 42.70
N ILE A 722 -13.65 54.16 42.77
CA ILE A 722 -14.12 55.32 42.01
C ILE A 722 -13.76 56.57 42.81
N HIS A 723 -12.73 57.29 42.37
CA HIS A 723 -12.51 58.70 42.82
C HIS A 723 -13.30 59.59 41.86
N ILE A 724 -14.40 60.16 42.37
CA ILE A 724 -15.17 61.17 41.67
C ILE A 724 -14.57 62.52 42.15
N SER A 725 -13.70 63.16 41.32
CA SER A 725 -13.34 64.57 41.48
C SER A 725 -14.34 65.35 40.64
N GLU A 726 -15.19 66.11 41.34
CA GLU A 726 -16.06 67.11 40.71
C GLU A 726 -15.28 68.28 40.18
N PRO A 727 -15.59 68.71 38.95
CA PRO A 727 -15.55 70.12 38.66
C PRO A 727 -16.97 70.68 38.65
N THR A 728 -17.27 71.37 39.66
CA THR A 728 -18.39 72.28 39.88
C THR A 728 -19.04 72.84 38.63
N ARG A 729 -20.30 72.47 38.41
CA ARG A 729 -21.47 73.29 38.10
C ARG A 729 -22.70 72.45 37.89
N LEU A 730 -23.37 72.13 38.95
CA LEU A 730 -24.80 71.84 38.93
C LEU A 730 -25.55 73.08 38.48
N GLN A 731 -26.03 73.18 37.25
CA GLN A 731 -27.19 73.99 36.95
C GLN A 731 -28.45 73.06 37.11
N LEU A 732 -29.09 73.25 38.22
CA LEU A 732 -30.48 72.86 38.46
C LEU A 732 -31.34 73.59 37.40
N ILE A 733 -31.97 72.84 36.49
CA ILE A 733 -33.14 73.31 35.77
C ILE A 733 -34.32 72.50 36.30
N SER A 734 -35.22 73.25 36.91
CA SER A 734 -36.51 72.88 37.43
C SER A 734 -37.36 72.13 36.40
#